data_cb739d069ebd16c2c381228e21b3d122
#
_entry.id   cb739d069ebd16c2c381228e21b3d122
#
_cell.length_a   1.000
_cell.length_b   1.000
_cell.length_c   1.000
_cell.angle_alpha   90.00
_cell.angle_beta   90.00
_cell.angle_gamma   90.00
#
_symmetry.space_group_name_H-M   'P 1'
#
loop_
_entity.id
_entity.type
_entity.pdbx_description
1 polymer ?
#
loop_
_entity_poly.entity_id
_entity_poly.type
_entity_poly.pdbx_seq_one_letter_code
_entity_poly.pdbx_strand_id
1 'polypeptide(L)'
;MPKISKRKQRKLQAEGYDLEFISQVQPQGNIDFKKHDRYWVSGDGCHTVLHYYEYPSEDLDQFWLTDLMQISGTRSFLSLYRENNAELKKDITDSIEEKSTRITGNSKLTDNQQELDEIRDLQQLNREITKKNIAMLGMYVRVFASATTKEKLFKKVEEIKDKTSNYKSTILSGELDFEYHSPFIPAKYQVDLPNNRKGRSVRAHDLAGGYFFNHTKLEDQRGFYLGWTPTKGAVNFNFLERNEKRTRSFMILSGNPKMGQKSFLLKHTDGLYAKGNYIRNFDANGTFTELTQKQHGLILDLSGEVNRINIFQIFPTATNTEGTEVDEQQSYKLHIEKLKNILKLLNDQVTGDDLITFGKILNKFYIAENLWFVNPTLHEDELRATQLDNEDYPILSDFLLYLDDYKRQLTQKRQKDEEELKSVKRIYNTFDEMLTSNASMFEGITEFQDISTEQVVTFDLSGLKNMPNLLNAQIFSVLSLVSADIVNNGKRCKRLLKENPKLSEMDLEHYIVNISEAQTLINPRYETSVKLLADVIDSMGENFAGVVLSVNSLQGILFEAGSGNHKDPYVIAVKRIFELMQYRVFAQTDETSVPLLANALTSSMNQSELETLPRLSKGQLFMNIAGVGNLVFNQQLLQSEVQRYGGIQ
;
A
#
# COMPACT_ATOMS: atom_id res chain seq x y z
N MET A 1 -21.29 -11.28 48.06
CA MET A 1 -21.49 -9.83 48.07
C MET A 1 -22.89 -9.50 47.62
N PRO A 2 -23.57 -8.46 48.15
CA PRO A 2 -24.88 -8.09 47.69
C PRO A 2 -24.81 -7.70 46.19
N LYS A 3 -25.73 -8.22 45.38
CA LYS A 3 -25.85 -7.85 43.99
C LYS A 3 -25.97 -6.33 43.84
N ILE A 4 -25.11 -5.73 43.02
CA ILE A 4 -25.19 -4.30 42.70
C ILE A 4 -26.55 -4.02 42.06
N SER A 5 -27.31 -3.03 42.63
CA SER A 5 -28.62 -2.69 42.09
C SER A 5 -28.50 -2.21 40.64
N LYS A 6 -29.54 -2.43 39.83
CA LYS A 6 -29.57 -1.99 38.42
C LYS A 6 -29.32 -0.46 38.29
N ARG A 7 -29.72 0.34 39.27
CA ARG A 7 -29.50 1.79 39.32
C ARG A 7 -28.00 2.10 39.46
N LYS A 8 -27.28 1.36 40.34
CA LYS A 8 -25.85 1.54 40.56
C LYS A 8 -25.05 1.04 39.35
N GLN A 9 -25.48 -0.06 38.71
CA GLN A 9 -24.87 -0.54 37.48
C GLN A 9 -24.93 0.51 36.36
N ARG A 10 -26.11 1.10 36.11
CA ARG A 10 -26.29 2.17 35.11
C ARG A 10 -25.43 3.39 35.43
N LYS A 11 -25.30 3.76 36.72
CA LYS A 11 -24.44 4.86 37.13
C LYS A 11 -22.97 4.58 36.81
N LEU A 12 -22.47 3.40 37.17
CA LEU A 12 -21.09 3.00 36.89
C LEU A 12 -20.82 2.94 35.38
N GLN A 13 -21.76 2.43 34.59
CA GLN A 13 -21.64 2.44 33.14
C GLN A 13 -21.60 3.86 32.55
N ALA A 14 -22.40 4.76 33.07
CA ALA A 14 -22.39 6.17 32.66
C ALA A 14 -21.11 6.90 33.09
N GLU A 15 -20.42 6.43 34.12
CA GLU A 15 -19.12 6.89 34.57
C GLU A 15 -17.95 6.25 33.80
N GLY A 16 -18.24 5.38 32.77
CA GLY A 16 -17.26 4.77 31.92
C GLY A 16 -16.68 3.43 32.42
N TYR A 17 -17.24 2.83 33.49
CA TYR A 17 -16.81 1.54 33.98
C TYR A 17 -17.32 0.40 33.09
N ASP A 18 -16.42 -0.47 32.61
CA ASP A 18 -16.76 -1.73 31.95
C ASP A 18 -17.08 -2.80 33.00
N LEU A 19 -18.39 -3.05 33.20
CA LEU A 19 -18.85 -4.01 34.20
C LEU A 19 -18.50 -5.48 33.82
N GLU A 20 -18.30 -5.79 32.54
CA GLU A 20 -17.88 -7.12 32.12
C GLU A 20 -16.41 -7.35 32.46
N PHE A 21 -15.55 -6.37 32.22
CA PHE A 21 -14.16 -6.41 32.63
C PHE A 21 -14.03 -6.51 34.17
N ILE A 22 -14.80 -5.69 34.92
CA ILE A 22 -14.82 -5.74 36.39
C ILE A 22 -15.22 -7.13 36.88
N SER A 23 -16.20 -7.79 36.24
CA SER A 23 -16.60 -9.15 36.61
C SER A 23 -15.52 -10.21 36.38
N GLN A 24 -14.56 -9.93 35.52
CA GLN A 24 -13.43 -10.83 35.25
C GLN A 24 -12.28 -10.68 36.26
N VAL A 25 -12.01 -9.46 36.71
CA VAL A 25 -10.83 -9.12 37.52
C VAL A 25 -11.14 -8.86 39.01
N GLN A 26 -12.40 -8.78 39.37
CA GLN A 26 -12.82 -8.51 40.75
C GLN A 26 -12.28 -9.58 41.72
N PRO A 27 -11.75 -9.18 42.89
CA PRO A 27 -11.30 -10.14 43.91
C PRO A 27 -12.39 -11.16 44.25
N GLN A 28 -12.02 -12.42 44.25
CA GLN A 28 -12.95 -13.53 44.41
C GLN A 28 -13.36 -13.70 45.89
N GLY A 29 -14.66 -13.75 46.10
CA GLY A 29 -15.19 -14.31 47.35
C GLY A 29 -15.30 -15.83 47.29
N ASN A 30 -16.18 -16.44 48.03
CA ASN A 30 -16.43 -17.88 47.95
C ASN A 30 -16.95 -18.25 46.56
N ILE A 31 -16.23 -19.15 45.88
CA ILE A 31 -16.63 -19.76 44.63
C ILE A 31 -17.24 -21.10 44.92
N ASP A 32 -18.48 -21.33 44.53
CA ASP A 32 -19.16 -22.62 44.67
C ASP A 32 -19.33 -23.25 43.29
N PHE A 33 -18.45 -24.20 42.98
CA PHE A 33 -18.47 -24.97 41.73
C PHE A 33 -19.54 -26.07 41.74
N LYS A 34 -20.07 -26.46 42.90
CA LYS A 34 -21.04 -27.55 43.03
C LYS A 34 -22.48 -27.11 42.77
N LYS A 35 -22.74 -25.81 42.85
CA LYS A 35 -24.11 -25.27 42.72
C LYS A 35 -24.64 -25.34 41.27
N HIS A 36 -23.75 -25.25 40.30
CA HIS A 36 -24.11 -25.25 38.87
C HIS A 36 -23.09 -26.05 38.07
N ASP A 37 -23.54 -26.98 37.24
CA ASP A 37 -22.66 -27.90 36.50
C ASP A 37 -21.89 -27.26 35.36
N ARG A 38 -22.36 -26.14 34.81
CA ARG A 38 -21.82 -25.53 33.58
C ARG A 38 -21.34 -24.09 33.75
N TYR A 39 -21.47 -23.50 34.95
CA TYR A 39 -20.96 -22.16 35.25
C TYR A 39 -20.84 -22.00 36.77
N TRP A 40 -20.01 -21.07 37.21
CA TRP A 40 -19.95 -20.64 38.61
C TRP A 40 -20.29 -19.15 38.73
N VAL A 41 -20.60 -18.72 39.91
CA VAL A 41 -20.87 -17.32 40.26
C VAL A 41 -19.76 -16.85 41.20
N SER A 42 -19.17 -15.70 40.87
CA SER A 42 -18.12 -15.10 41.65
C SER A 42 -18.19 -13.59 41.48
N GLY A 43 -18.10 -12.82 42.61
CA GLY A 43 -18.34 -11.40 42.57
C GLY A 43 -19.73 -11.09 42.06
N ASP A 44 -19.84 -10.18 41.07
CA ASP A 44 -21.11 -9.82 40.40
C ASP A 44 -21.32 -10.54 39.05
N GLY A 45 -20.51 -11.54 38.76
CA GLY A 45 -20.50 -12.20 37.45
C GLY A 45 -20.80 -13.69 37.47
N CYS A 46 -21.23 -14.18 36.33
CA CYS A 46 -21.31 -15.59 35.96
C CYS A 46 -20.14 -15.94 35.05
N HIS A 47 -19.50 -17.07 35.27
CA HIS A 47 -18.28 -17.47 34.60
C HIS A 47 -18.35 -18.92 34.13
N THR A 48 -17.70 -19.25 33.04
CA THR A 48 -17.52 -20.60 32.52
C THR A 48 -16.20 -20.78 31.82
N VAL A 49 -15.84 -21.99 31.48
CA VAL A 49 -14.64 -22.36 30.72
C VAL A 49 -15.04 -23.20 29.52
N LEU A 50 -14.61 -22.79 28.36
CA LEU A 50 -14.63 -23.62 27.15
C LEU A 50 -13.29 -24.35 27.05
N HIS A 51 -13.31 -25.67 27.11
CA HIS A 51 -12.16 -26.54 26.88
C HIS A 51 -12.15 -26.96 25.41
N TYR A 52 -11.07 -26.61 24.68
CA TYR A 52 -10.87 -27.01 23.30
C TYR A 52 -10.14 -28.35 23.23
N TYR A 53 -10.70 -29.32 22.49
CA TYR A 53 -10.18 -30.69 22.44
C TYR A 53 -9.91 -31.20 21.02
N GLU A 54 -10.42 -30.51 19.99
CA GLU A 54 -10.17 -30.84 18.58
C GLU A 54 -9.81 -29.58 17.80
N TYR A 55 -8.77 -29.68 17.01
CA TYR A 55 -8.17 -28.60 16.24
C TYR A 55 -8.12 -29.02 14.76
N PRO A 56 -8.11 -28.08 13.80
CA PRO A 56 -7.89 -28.40 12.40
C PRO A 56 -6.60 -29.21 12.24
N SER A 57 -6.63 -30.27 11.44
CA SER A 57 -5.50 -31.20 11.25
C SER A 57 -4.80 -30.99 9.91
N GLU A 58 -5.46 -30.38 8.94
CA GLU A 58 -4.96 -30.14 7.59
C GLU A 58 -4.91 -28.65 7.30
N ASP A 59 -3.93 -28.21 6.49
CA ASP A 59 -3.76 -26.85 6.01
C ASP A 59 -3.87 -25.76 7.10
N LEU A 60 -3.09 -25.91 8.18
CA LEU A 60 -3.04 -24.91 9.24
C LEU A 60 -2.51 -23.59 8.67
N ASP A 61 -3.38 -22.60 8.62
CA ASP A 61 -3.01 -21.24 8.27
C ASP A 61 -1.97 -20.65 9.23
N GLN A 62 -1.17 -19.72 8.75
CA GLN A 62 -0.31 -18.95 9.65
C GLN A 62 -1.17 -18.24 10.70
N PHE A 63 -0.69 -18.26 11.96
CA PHE A 63 -1.37 -17.64 13.12
C PHE A 63 -2.70 -18.31 13.50
N TRP A 64 -2.90 -19.60 13.17
CA TRP A 64 -4.15 -20.35 13.41
C TRP A 64 -4.67 -20.30 14.85
N LEU A 65 -3.80 -20.15 15.87
CA LEU A 65 -4.22 -19.98 17.27
C LEU A 65 -4.81 -18.59 17.59
N THR A 66 -4.66 -17.61 16.71
CA THR A 66 -5.12 -16.24 16.97
C THR A 66 -6.62 -16.19 17.25
N ASP A 67 -7.41 -16.95 16.50
CA ASP A 67 -8.87 -17.00 16.64
C ASP A 67 -9.32 -17.53 18.00
N LEU A 68 -8.51 -18.38 18.64
CA LEU A 68 -8.77 -18.90 19.98
C LEU A 68 -8.22 -18.00 21.08
N MET A 69 -7.07 -17.39 20.85
CA MET A 69 -6.33 -16.69 21.89
C MET A 69 -6.68 -15.20 21.98
N GLN A 70 -7.29 -14.62 20.94
CA GLN A 70 -7.63 -13.19 20.88
C GLN A 70 -9.14 -12.92 20.80
N ILE A 71 -9.97 -13.76 21.41
CA ILE A 71 -11.42 -13.55 21.45
C ILE A 71 -11.75 -12.38 22.39
N SER A 72 -12.39 -11.34 21.84
CA SER A 72 -12.74 -10.13 22.60
C SER A 72 -13.60 -10.46 23.85
N GLY A 73 -13.23 -9.86 24.97
CA GLY A 73 -13.96 -10.01 26.23
C GLY A 73 -13.80 -11.39 26.90
N THR A 74 -12.79 -12.16 26.53
CA THR A 74 -12.45 -13.45 27.17
C THR A 74 -11.04 -13.44 27.74
N ARG A 75 -10.68 -14.47 28.48
CA ARG A 75 -9.32 -14.77 28.90
C ARG A 75 -8.98 -16.16 28.36
N SER A 76 -8.03 -16.23 27.44
CA SER A 76 -7.59 -17.49 26.85
C SER A 76 -6.27 -17.94 27.46
N PHE A 77 -6.14 -19.22 27.74
CA PHE A 77 -4.94 -19.83 28.28
C PHE A 77 -4.48 -20.95 27.36
N LEU A 78 -3.21 -20.90 26.97
CA LEU A 78 -2.50 -21.94 26.28
C LEU A 78 -1.49 -22.55 27.29
N SER A 79 -1.68 -23.79 27.69
CA SER A 79 -0.77 -24.51 28.56
C SER A 79 -0.04 -25.57 27.74
N LEU A 80 1.29 -25.57 27.81
CA LEU A 80 2.16 -26.44 27.00
C LEU A 80 3.10 -27.23 27.87
N TYR A 81 3.34 -28.47 27.48
CA TYR A 81 4.39 -29.30 28.06
C TYR A 81 5.07 -30.15 26.97
N ARG A 82 6.32 -30.51 27.20
CA ARG A 82 7.05 -31.38 26.29
C ARG A 82 6.64 -32.83 26.57
N GLU A 83 6.22 -33.54 25.54
CA GLU A 83 5.92 -34.94 25.60
C GLU A 83 7.20 -35.80 25.61
N ASN A 84 7.10 -36.97 26.24
CA ASN A 84 8.17 -37.96 26.18
C ASN A 84 8.08 -38.71 24.84
N ASN A 85 9.00 -38.43 23.91
CA ASN A 85 9.01 -39.05 22.59
C ASN A 85 9.07 -40.61 22.65
N ALA A 86 9.66 -41.22 23.71
CA ALA A 86 9.73 -42.67 23.85
C ALA A 86 8.37 -43.29 24.18
N GLU A 87 7.62 -42.66 25.11
CA GLU A 87 6.26 -43.06 25.46
C GLU A 87 5.30 -42.85 24.30
N LEU A 88 5.39 -41.69 23.65
CA LEU A 88 4.56 -41.37 22.50
C LEU A 88 4.76 -42.33 21.33
N LYS A 89 6.00 -42.77 21.05
CA LYS A 89 6.28 -43.80 20.04
C LYS A 89 5.59 -45.10 20.35
N LYS A 90 5.61 -45.50 21.63
CA LYS A 90 4.92 -46.70 22.06
C LYS A 90 3.43 -46.56 21.86
N ASP A 91 2.81 -45.47 22.34
CA ASP A 91 1.39 -45.22 22.20
C ASP A 91 0.96 -45.20 20.71
N ILE A 92 1.78 -44.61 19.82
CA ILE A 92 1.54 -44.62 18.35
C ILE A 92 1.62 -46.03 17.80
N THR A 93 2.61 -46.80 18.20
CA THR A 93 2.77 -48.20 17.74
C THR A 93 1.58 -49.04 18.17
N ASP A 94 1.20 -48.97 19.45
CA ASP A 94 0.05 -49.66 20.00
C ASP A 94 -1.26 -49.26 19.27
N SER A 95 -1.43 -47.99 18.95
CA SER A 95 -2.57 -47.46 18.16
C SER A 95 -2.59 -47.99 16.73
N ILE A 96 -1.45 -48.10 16.07
CA ILE A 96 -1.34 -48.70 14.72
C ILE A 96 -1.71 -50.18 14.76
N GLU A 97 -1.24 -50.92 15.74
CA GLU A 97 -1.56 -52.33 15.90
C GLU A 97 -3.06 -52.52 16.18
N GLU A 98 -3.65 -51.74 17.07
CA GLU A 98 -5.09 -51.78 17.36
C GLU A 98 -5.95 -51.50 16.12
N LYS A 99 -5.63 -50.43 15.37
CA LYS A 99 -6.34 -50.07 14.15
C LYS A 99 -6.17 -51.10 13.04
N SER A 100 -4.98 -51.69 12.90
CA SER A 100 -4.72 -52.73 11.92
C SER A 100 -5.52 -54.00 12.19
N THR A 101 -5.78 -54.31 13.44
CA THR A 101 -6.61 -55.47 13.81
C THR A 101 -8.11 -55.24 13.56
N ARG A 102 -8.58 -54.01 13.54
CA ARG A 102 -9.97 -53.64 13.23
C ARG A 102 -10.32 -53.74 11.73
N ILE A 103 -9.35 -53.59 10.85
CA ILE A 103 -9.51 -53.67 9.38
C ILE A 103 -9.84 -55.09 8.91
N THR A 104 -9.65 -56.13 9.73
CA THR A 104 -9.91 -57.52 9.38
C THR A 104 -11.39 -57.91 9.52
N GLY A 105 -12.16 -57.73 8.48
CA GLY A 105 -13.20 -58.71 8.13
C GLY A 105 -14.66 -58.29 8.04
N ASN A 106 -15.21 -57.16 8.51
CA ASN A 106 -16.64 -56.91 8.37
C ASN A 106 -17.09 -55.42 8.36
N SER A 107 -16.18 -54.46 8.22
CA SER A 107 -16.54 -53.04 8.17
C SER A 107 -16.83 -52.56 6.76
N LYS A 108 -17.67 -51.52 6.60
CA LYS A 108 -17.97 -50.89 5.30
C LYS A 108 -16.68 -50.38 4.66
N LEU A 109 -16.58 -50.45 3.35
CA LEU A 109 -15.39 -50.03 2.57
C LEU A 109 -14.90 -48.61 2.92
N THR A 110 -15.83 -47.67 3.23
CA THR A 110 -15.51 -46.30 3.65
C THR A 110 -14.81 -46.22 5.01
N ASP A 111 -15.24 -47.04 5.99
CA ASP A 111 -14.69 -47.05 7.32
C ASP A 111 -13.27 -47.64 7.31
N ASN A 112 -13.03 -48.67 6.49
CA ASN A 112 -11.71 -49.25 6.26
C ASN A 112 -10.73 -48.27 5.61
N GLN A 113 -11.22 -47.40 4.69
CA GLN A 113 -10.37 -46.42 4.00
C GLN A 113 -9.92 -45.32 4.96
N GLN A 114 -10.82 -44.84 5.80
CA GLN A 114 -10.51 -43.86 6.84
C GLN A 114 -9.48 -44.39 7.85
N GLU A 115 -9.65 -45.62 8.34
CA GLU A 115 -8.67 -46.24 9.25
C GLU A 115 -7.30 -46.47 8.60
N LEU A 116 -7.26 -46.81 7.29
CA LEU A 116 -6.00 -46.93 6.54
C LEU A 116 -5.27 -45.57 6.39
N ASP A 117 -5.99 -44.49 6.14
CA ASP A 117 -5.41 -43.17 6.07
C ASP A 117 -4.90 -42.71 7.42
N GLU A 118 -5.64 -42.94 8.51
CA GLU A 118 -5.17 -42.65 9.86
C GLU A 118 -3.92 -43.50 10.27
N ILE A 119 -3.82 -44.77 9.83
CA ILE A 119 -2.60 -45.58 10.04
C ILE A 119 -1.43 -44.98 9.28
N ARG A 120 -1.61 -44.51 8.04
CA ARG A 120 -0.54 -43.87 7.25
C ARG A 120 -0.03 -42.61 7.95
N ASP A 121 -0.92 -41.79 8.45
CA ASP A 121 -0.58 -40.55 9.15
C ASP A 121 0.19 -40.84 10.45
N LEU A 122 -0.24 -41.85 11.24
CA LEU A 122 0.49 -42.29 12.42
C LEU A 122 1.86 -42.88 12.08
N GLN A 123 1.98 -43.63 10.99
CA GLN A 123 3.27 -44.15 10.51
C GLN A 123 4.20 -43.01 10.06
N GLN A 124 3.66 -42.01 9.38
CA GLN A 124 4.44 -40.84 8.99
C GLN A 124 4.92 -40.05 10.19
N LEU A 125 4.05 -39.79 11.17
CA LEU A 125 4.40 -39.15 12.43
C LEU A 125 5.49 -39.89 13.18
N ASN A 126 5.38 -41.23 13.29
CA ASN A 126 6.39 -42.07 13.93
C ASN A 126 7.76 -41.99 13.21
N ARG A 127 7.76 -41.94 11.87
CA ARG A 127 9.00 -41.74 11.08
C ARG A 127 9.61 -40.37 11.34
N GLU A 128 8.81 -39.31 11.42
CA GLU A 128 9.26 -37.94 11.67
C GLU A 128 9.88 -37.83 13.09
N ILE A 129 9.20 -38.35 14.12
CA ILE A 129 9.72 -38.37 15.49
C ILE A 129 11.03 -39.17 15.55
N THR A 130 11.13 -40.29 14.80
CA THR A 130 12.29 -41.19 14.88
C THR A 130 13.48 -40.68 14.06
N LYS A 131 13.26 -40.23 12.83
CA LYS A 131 14.33 -39.84 11.90
C LYS A 131 14.73 -38.37 12.03
N LYS A 132 13.76 -37.47 12.23
CA LYS A 132 13.99 -36.04 12.30
C LYS A 132 14.08 -35.50 13.74
N ASN A 133 13.86 -36.35 14.73
CA ASN A 133 13.83 -35.99 16.16
C ASN A 133 12.92 -34.78 16.46
N ILE A 134 11.75 -34.75 15.82
CA ILE A 134 10.78 -33.65 15.99
C ILE A 134 10.29 -33.65 17.44
N ALA A 135 10.28 -32.49 18.08
CA ALA A 135 9.72 -32.29 19.39
C ALA A 135 8.19 -32.31 19.34
N MET A 136 7.57 -33.14 20.16
CA MET A 136 6.13 -33.17 20.37
C MET A 136 5.78 -32.45 21.66
N LEU A 137 4.68 -31.70 21.61
CA LEU A 137 4.18 -30.90 22.74
C LEU A 137 2.74 -31.31 23.04
N GLY A 138 2.42 -31.48 24.32
CA GLY A 138 1.04 -31.58 24.76
C GLY A 138 0.46 -30.19 25.01
N MET A 139 -0.72 -29.94 24.48
CA MET A 139 -1.35 -28.62 24.44
C MET A 139 -2.74 -28.67 25.06
N TYR A 140 -3.03 -27.72 25.95
CA TYR A 140 -4.38 -27.42 26.42
C TYR A 140 -4.74 -25.98 26.06
N VAL A 141 -5.90 -25.76 25.43
CA VAL A 141 -6.46 -24.44 25.20
C VAL A 141 -7.78 -24.30 25.97
N ARG A 142 -7.87 -23.26 26.77
CA ARG A 142 -9.04 -22.93 27.58
C ARG A 142 -9.42 -21.47 27.38
N VAL A 143 -10.70 -21.23 27.15
CA VAL A 143 -11.26 -19.88 26.99
C VAL A 143 -12.25 -19.62 28.11
N PHE A 144 -11.90 -18.69 28.99
CA PHE A 144 -12.72 -18.25 30.10
C PHE A 144 -13.67 -17.14 29.64
N ALA A 145 -14.97 -17.39 29.72
CA ALA A 145 -16.02 -16.42 29.42
C ALA A 145 -16.69 -15.92 30.70
N SER A 146 -16.97 -14.63 30.74
CA SER A 146 -17.61 -13.99 31.89
C SER A 146 -18.73 -13.06 31.41
N ALA A 147 -19.82 -12.96 32.17
CA ALA A 147 -20.89 -12.02 31.93
C ALA A 147 -21.64 -11.67 33.22
N THR A 148 -22.42 -10.61 33.21
CA THR A 148 -23.18 -10.14 34.40
C THR A 148 -24.36 -11.03 34.75
N THR A 149 -24.92 -11.80 33.80
CA THR A 149 -26.02 -12.73 34.01
C THR A 149 -25.77 -14.05 33.28
N LYS A 150 -26.47 -15.11 33.74
CA LYS A 150 -26.42 -16.45 33.11
C LYS A 150 -26.82 -16.40 31.62
N GLU A 151 -27.88 -15.70 31.30
CA GLU A 151 -28.40 -15.59 29.92
C GLU A 151 -27.38 -14.95 28.99
N LYS A 152 -26.78 -13.85 29.43
CA LYS A 152 -25.69 -13.18 28.68
C LYS A 152 -24.45 -14.05 28.54
N LEU A 153 -24.12 -14.83 29.58
CA LEU A 153 -22.99 -15.75 29.53
C LEU A 153 -23.17 -16.83 28.46
N PHE A 154 -24.33 -17.48 28.43
CA PHE A 154 -24.56 -18.54 27.45
C PHE A 154 -24.71 -18.00 26.03
N LYS A 155 -25.30 -16.81 25.83
CA LYS A 155 -25.30 -16.14 24.54
C LYS A 155 -23.86 -15.88 24.07
N LYS A 156 -23.00 -15.37 24.94
CA LYS A 156 -21.58 -15.15 24.63
C LYS A 156 -20.85 -16.46 24.31
N VAL A 157 -21.17 -17.56 24.98
CA VAL A 157 -20.62 -18.89 24.70
C VAL A 157 -21.01 -19.36 23.29
N GLU A 158 -22.25 -19.13 22.87
CA GLU A 158 -22.70 -19.44 21.49
C GLU A 158 -21.96 -18.59 20.47
N GLU A 159 -21.87 -17.28 20.69
CA GLU A 159 -21.10 -16.37 19.82
C GLU A 159 -19.61 -16.77 19.69
N ILE A 160 -19.00 -17.26 20.79
CA ILE A 160 -17.63 -17.78 20.78
C ILE A 160 -17.54 -19.05 19.93
N LYS A 161 -18.47 -20.00 20.12
CA LYS A 161 -18.50 -21.25 19.35
C LYS A 161 -18.71 -21.03 17.86
N ASP A 162 -19.57 -20.08 17.50
CA ASP A 162 -19.81 -19.71 16.10
C ASP A 162 -18.55 -19.14 15.46
N LYS A 163 -17.85 -18.24 16.16
CA LYS A 163 -16.58 -17.65 15.69
C LYS A 163 -15.44 -18.66 15.59
N THR A 164 -15.49 -19.72 16.37
CA THR A 164 -14.47 -20.77 16.43
C THR A 164 -15.00 -22.11 15.91
N SER A 165 -15.87 -22.08 14.91
CA SER A 165 -16.55 -23.26 14.35
C SER A 165 -15.60 -24.31 13.79
N ASN A 166 -14.39 -23.92 13.38
CA ASN A 166 -13.34 -24.83 12.92
C ASN A 166 -12.67 -25.63 14.05
N TYR A 167 -13.03 -25.32 15.31
CA TYR A 167 -12.50 -25.97 16.51
C TYR A 167 -13.64 -26.59 17.31
N LYS A 168 -13.40 -27.71 17.95
CA LYS A 168 -14.41 -28.28 18.85
C LYS A 168 -14.10 -27.94 20.30
N SER A 169 -15.11 -27.41 20.97
CA SER A 169 -15.01 -27.06 22.39
C SER A 169 -16.22 -27.52 23.17
N THR A 170 -16.03 -27.76 24.45
CA THR A 170 -17.11 -28.11 25.37
C THR A 170 -16.95 -27.42 26.72
N ILE A 171 -18.04 -27.27 27.47
CA ILE A 171 -18.02 -26.97 28.89
C ILE A 171 -18.08 -28.30 29.62
N LEU A 172 -17.04 -28.61 30.35
CA LEU A 172 -16.94 -29.86 31.10
C LEU A 172 -17.82 -29.81 32.36
N SER A 173 -19.02 -30.36 32.25
CA SER A 173 -19.99 -30.38 33.35
C SER A 173 -19.46 -31.15 34.56
N GLY A 174 -19.51 -30.53 35.75
CA GLY A 174 -19.02 -31.16 37.00
C GLY A 174 -17.51 -31.10 37.18
N GLU A 175 -16.73 -30.54 36.22
CA GLU A 175 -15.27 -30.45 36.28
C GLU A 175 -14.77 -28.98 36.28
N LEU A 176 -15.67 -28.03 36.52
CA LEU A 176 -15.33 -26.62 36.45
C LEU A 176 -14.28 -26.16 37.46
N ASP A 177 -14.19 -26.82 38.60
CA ASP A 177 -13.17 -26.57 39.60
C ASP A 177 -11.77 -26.96 39.10
N PHE A 178 -11.63 -28.10 38.41
CA PHE A 178 -10.36 -28.52 37.81
C PHE A 178 -9.97 -27.56 36.67
N GLU A 179 -10.91 -27.22 35.80
CA GLU A 179 -10.68 -26.29 34.71
C GLU A 179 -10.33 -24.88 35.21
N TYR A 180 -10.94 -24.42 36.31
CA TYR A 180 -10.63 -23.13 36.93
C TYR A 180 -9.19 -23.10 37.50
N HIS A 181 -8.76 -24.20 38.15
CA HIS A 181 -7.43 -24.28 38.77
C HIS A 181 -6.33 -24.61 37.77
N SER A 182 -6.65 -25.21 36.65
CA SER A 182 -5.66 -25.70 35.68
C SER A 182 -4.65 -24.64 35.19
N PRO A 183 -4.97 -23.35 34.99
CA PRO A 183 -3.98 -22.34 34.60
C PRO A 183 -2.90 -22.08 35.66
N PHE A 184 -3.15 -22.43 36.90
CA PHE A 184 -2.21 -22.28 38.04
C PHE A 184 -1.35 -23.52 38.27
N ILE A 185 -1.61 -24.61 37.53
CA ILE A 185 -0.88 -25.88 37.63
C ILE A 185 0.01 -26.03 36.40
N PRO A 186 1.30 -26.32 36.53
CA PRO A 186 2.16 -26.57 35.38
C PRO A 186 1.56 -27.64 34.46
N ALA A 187 1.58 -27.38 33.15
CA ALA A 187 0.86 -28.16 32.15
C ALA A 187 1.13 -29.69 32.24
N LYS A 188 2.37 -30.10 32.53
CA LYS A 188 2.76 -31.51 32.64
C LYS A 188 2.09 -32.24 33.81
N TYR A 189 1.61 -31.54 34.84
CA TYR A 189 0.93 -32.12 35.99
C TYR A 189 -0.60 -32.01 35.89
N GLN A 190 -1.14 -31.38 34.86
CA GLN A 190 -2.59 -31.29 34.67
C GLN A 190 -3.24 -32.65 34.38
N VAL A 191 -2.48 -33.58 33.82
CA VAL A 191 -2.93 -34.96 33.60
C VAL A 191 -3.16 -35.73 34.94
N ASP A 192 -2.50 -35.31 36.02
CA ASP A 192 -2.61 -35.93 37.36
C ASP A 192 -3.83 -35.40 38.13
N LEU A 193 -4.57 -34.43 37.57
CA LEU A 193 -5.85 -33.98 38.11
C LEU A 193 -6.87 -35.17 38.10
N PRO A 194 -7.85 -35.18 39.01
CA PRO A 194 -8.82 -36.28 39.09
C PRO A 194 -9.58 -36.63 37.83
N ASN A 195 -9.66 -35.69 36.89
CA ASN A 195 -10.28 -35.89 35.57
C ASN A 195 -9.33 -36.54 34.53
N ASN A 196 -8.06 -36.72 34.84
CA ASN A 196 -7.04 -37.40 34.02
C ASN A 196 -7.03 -36.98 32.52
N ARG A 197 -7.22 -35.70 32.22
CA ARG A 197 -7.27 -35.24 30.84
C ARG A 197 -5.86 -35.01 30.32
N LYS A 198 -5.50 -35.76 29.28
CA LYS A 198 -4.27 -35.50 28.51
C LYS A 198 -4.44 -34.27 27.60
N GLY A 199 -3.37 -33.49 27.42
CA GLY A 199 -3.32 -32.44 26.41
C GLY A 199 -3.32 -33.02 25.00
N ARG A 200 -3.73 -32.26 24.03
CA ARG A 200 -3.65 -32.64 22.60
C ARG A 200 -2.19 -32.57 22.14
N SER A 201 -1.69 -33.68 21.61
CA SER A 201 -0.34 -33.74 21.03
C SER A 201 -0.27 -32.91 19.75
N VAL A 202 0.74 -32.04 19.63
CA VAL A 202 0.99 -31.17 18.47
C VAL A 202 2.49 -31.16 18.17
N ARG A 203 2.85 -31.13 16.88
CA ARG A 203 4.26 -30.96 16.50
C ARG A 203 4.70 -29.54 16.85
N ALA A 204 5.91 -29.37 17.38
CA ALA A 204 6.43 -28.03 17.72
C ALA A 204 6.45 -27.06 16.55
N HIS A 205 6.65 -27.57 15.33
CA HIS A 205 6.61 -26.77 14.10
C HIS A 205 5.21 -26.21 13.83
N ASP A 206 4.16 -27.04 13.94
CA ASP A 206 2.78 -26.64 13.70
C ASP A 206 2.32 -25.64 14.75
N LEU A 207 2.72 -25.85 16.01
CA LEU A 207 2.47 -24.90 17.08
C LEU A 207 3.16 -23.56 16.84
N ALA A 208 4.40 -23.57 16.32
CA ALA A 208 5.12 -22.35 15.97
C ALA A 208 4.39 -21.55 14.88
N GLY A 209 3.75 -22.23 13.92
CA GLY A 209 2.88 -21.58 12.92
C GLY A 209 1.65 -20.90 13.53
N GLY A 210 1.20 -21.37 14.70
CA GLY A 210 0.09 -20.78 15.45
C GLY A 210 0.45 -19.55 16.30
N TYR A 211 1.63 -18.97 16.13
CA TYR A 211 2.20 -17.91 16.96
C TYR A 211 1.30 -16.68 17.10
N PHE A 212 0.52 -16.58 18.17
CA PHE A 212 -0.47 -15.54 18.42
C PHE A 212 0.07 -14.36 19.24
N PHE A 213 1.32 -14.41 19.72
CA PHE A 213 1.98 -13.32 20.45
C PHE A 213 2.49 -12.22 19.52
N ASN A 214 2.66 -12.52 18.23
CA ASN A 214 3.17 -11.57 17.27
C ASN A 214 2.09 -10.54 16.96
N HIS A 215 2.27 -9.38 17.55
CA HIS A 215 1.39 -8.25 17.32
C HIS A 215 2.01 -7.35 16.26
N THR A 216 1.81 -7.73 14.99
CA THR A 216 2.22 -6.89 13.88
C THR A 216 1.32 -5.66 13.85
N LYS A 217 1.91 -4.48 13.96
CA LYS A 217 1.20 -3.19 13.92
C LYS A 217 2.07 -2.14 13.24
N LEU A 218 1.47 -1.08 12.80
CA LEU A 218 2.12 0.14 12.36
C LEU A 218 1.49 1.31 13.10
N GLU A 219 2.26 2.00 13.92
CA GLU A 219 1.79 3.12 14.72
C GLU A 219 2.67 4.35 14.48
N ASP A 220 2.50 4.94 13.28
CA ASP A 220 3.17 6.18 12.97
C ASP A 220 2.55 7.33 13.76
N GLN A 221 3.41 8.23 14.27
CA GLN A 221 2.92 9.48 14.87
C GLN A 221 2.20 10.29 13.81
N ARG A 222 1.03 10.85 14.18
CA ARG A 222 0.17 11.60 13.25
C ARG A 222 -0.31 10.77 12.05
N GLY A 223 -0.20 9.44 12.13
CA GLY A 223 -0.80 8.54 11.14
C GLY A 223 -2.32 8.59 11.17
N PHE A 224 -2.98 8.29 10.06
CA PHE A 224 -4.41 8.01 10.04
C PHE A 224 -4.66 6.51 9.89
N TYR A 225 -5.78 6.08 10.44
CA TYR A 225 -6.11 4.67 10.51
C TYR A 225 -6.50 4.10 9.14
N LEU A 226 -5.77 3.10 8.69
CA LEU A 226 -6.03 2.38 7.44
C LEU A 226 -6.82 1.08 7.64
N GLY A 227 -6.58 0.37 8.76
CA GLY A 227 -7.16 -0.93 9.01
C GLY A 227 -6.40 -1.72 10.07
N TRP A 228 -6.46 -3.03 10.00
CA TRP A 228 -5.83 -3.92 10.98
C TRP A 228 -5.05 -5.07 10.32
N THR A 229 -4.00 -5.50 10.99
CA THR A 229 -3.22 -6.68 10.58
C THR A 229 -3.97 -7.99 10.90
N PRO A 230 -3.58 -9.15 10.34
CA PRO A 230 -4.13 -10.45 10.72
C PRO A 230 -4.05 -10.72 12.23
N THR A 231 -3.02 -10.18 12.92
CA THR A 231 -2.85 -10.28 14.36
C THR A 231 -3.62 -9.21 15.16
N LYS A 232 -4.58 -8.52 14.54
CA LYS A 232 -5.45 -7.47 15.13
C LYS A 232 -4.70 -6.22 15.59
N GLY A 233 -3.48 -5.99 15.14
CA GLY A 233 -2.77 -4.72 15.37
C GLY A 233 -3.31 -3.62 14.47
N ALA A 234 -3.40 -2.40 15.00
CA ALA A 234 -3.81 -1.24 14.21
C ALA A 234 -2.75 -0.85 13.18
N VAL A 235 -3.20 -0.33 12.04
CA VAL A 235 -2.33 0.24 11.01
C VAL A 235 -2.66 1.73 10.91
N ASN A 236 -1.92 2.53 11.66
CA ASN A 236 -1.92 3.99 11.60
C ASN A 236 -0.71 4.42 10.76
N PHE A 237 -0.96 4.90 9.56
CA PHE A 237 0.08 5.18 8.58
C PHE A 237 0.24 6.69 8.35
N ASN A 238 1.47 7.17 8.41
CA ASN A 238 1.85 8.53 8.04
C ASN A 238 2.73 8.50 6.79
N PHE A 239 2.19 8.91 5.67
CA PHE A 239 2.91 8.99 4.39
C PHE A 239 4.07 9.98 4.41
N LEU A 240 3.94 11.04 5.22
CA LEU A 240 4.91 12.13 5.36
C LEU A 240 5.90 11.89 6.51
N GLU A 241 5.94 10.68 7.07
CA GLU A 241 6.88 10.33 8.14
C GLU A 241 8.33 10.52 7.69
N ARG A 242 9.11 11.23 8.49
CA ARG A 242 10.54 11.49 8.26
C ARG A 242 11.36 11.00 9.43
N ASN A 243 12.28 10.09 9.15
CA ASN A 243 13.24 9.56 10.11
C ASN A 243 14.45 8.97 9.37
N GLU A 244 15.39 8.38 10.08
CA GLU A 244 16.61 7.80 9.51
C GLU A 244 16.37 6.75 8.41
N LYS A 245 15.20 6.12 8.38
CA LYS A 245 14.83 5.05 7.42
C LYS A 245 13.81 5.49 6.37
N ARG A 246 13.01 6.50 6.67
CA ARG A 246 11.99 7.03 5.77
C ARG A 246 12.36 8.44 5.38
N THR A 247 12.94 8.58 4.21
CA THR A 247 13.49 9.85 3.72
C THR A 247 12.65 10.49 2.62
N ARG A 248 11.66 9.76 2.07
CA ARG A 248 10.85 10.20 0.93
C ARG A 248 9.37 9.85 1.13
N SER A 249 8.50 10.63 0.51
CA SER A 249 7.05 10.37 0.45
C SER A 249 6.63 9.95 -0.95
N PHE A 250 7.21 8.84 -1.43
CA PHE A 250 6.88 8.29 -2.73
C PHE A 250 6.30 6.89 -2.59
N MET A 251 5.20 6.65 -3.28
CA MET A 251 4.46 5.40 -3.21
C MET A 251 4.12 4.88 -4.61
N ILE A 252 4.31 3.59 -4.82
CA ILE A 252 3.68 2.86 -5.90
C ILE A 252 2.59 1.98 -5.33
N LEU A 253 1.41 2.05 -5.92
CA LEU A 253 0.23 1.28 -5.55
C LEU A 253 -0.19 0.42 -6.72
N SER A 254 -0.21 -0.89 -6.55
CA SER A 254 -0.54 -1.83 -7.62
C SER A 254 -1.47 -2.94 -7.15
N GLY A 255 -2.21 -3.51 -8.08
CA GLY A 255 -3.04 -4.69 -7.85
C GLY A 255 -4.12 -4.87 -8.91
N ASN A 256 -4.70 -6.06 -8.92
CA ASN A 256 -5.80 -6.37 -9.83
C ASN A 256 -7.02 -5.48 -9.58
N PRO A 257 -7.77 -5.12 -10.61
CA PRO A 257 -8.98 -4.31 -10.48
C PRO A 257 -9.97 -4.91 -9.47
N LYS A 258 -10.63 -4.06 -8.70
CA LYS A 258 -11.65 -4.42 -7.69
C LYS A 258 -11.12 -5.16 -6.44
N MET A 259 -9.81 -5.27 -6.25
CA MET A 259 -9.22 -5.91 -5.07
C MET A 259 -8.93 -4.94 -3.91
N GLY A 260 -9.38 -3.69 -4.00
CA GLY A 260 -9.27 -2.70 -2.91
C GLY A 260 -8.24 -1.58 -3.15
N GLN A 261 -7.51 -1.61 -4.25
CA GLN A 261 -6.52 -0.61 -4.63
C GLN A 261 -7.12 0.80 -4.71
N LYS A 262 -8.23 0.96 -5.47
CA LYS A 262 -8.90 2.27 -5.63
C LYS A 262 -9.41 2.81 -4.29
N SER A 263 -9.98 1.94 -3.44
CA SER A 263 -10.46 2.32 -2.12
C SER A 263 -9.32 2.82 -1.21
N PHE A 264 -8.18 2.14 -1.26
CA PHE A 264 -6.98 2.57 -0.53
C PHE A 264 -6.50 3.93 -1.02
N LEU A 265 -6.39 4.13 -2.34
CA LEU A 265 -5.94 5.38 -2.95
C LEU A 265 -6.82 6.56 -2.51
N LEU A 266 -8.14 6.40 -2.57
CA LEU A 266 -9.09 7.45 -2.17
C LEU A 266 -9.03 7.73 -0.67
N LYS A 267 -8.99 6.70 0.18
CA LYS A 267 -8.84 6.87 1.63
C LYS A 267 -7.52 7.55 2.00
N HIS A 268 -6.44 7.15 1.34
CA HIS A 268 -5.12 7.75 1.52
C HIS A 268 -5.12 9.22 1.13
N THR A 269 -5.68 9.56 -0.04
CA THR A 269 -5.79 10.94 -0.53
C THR A 269 -6.66 11.79 0.40
N ASP A 270 -7.82 11.27 0.84
CA ASP A 270 -8.72 11.98 1.76
C ASP A 270 -8.09 12.21 3.15
N GLY A 271 -7.32 11.24 3.65
CA GLY A 271 -6.56 11.39 4.87
C GLY A 271 -5.48 12.48 4.79
N LEU A 272 -4.80 12.59 3.65
CA LEU A 272 -3.80 13.64 3.41
C LEU A 272 -4.45 15.01 3.21
N TYR A 273 -5.60 15.08 2.53
CA TYR A 273 -6.43 16.29 2.43
C TYR A 273 -6.85 16.80 3.82
N ALA A 274 -7.36 15.91 4.67
CA ALA A 274 -7.80 16.26 6.03
C ALA A 274 -6.66 16.81 6.91
N LYS A 275 -5.41 16.55 6.57
CA LYS A 275 -4.23 17.11 7.22
C LYS A 275 -3.81 18.49 6.69
N GLY A 276 -4.55 19.07 5.77
CA GLY A 276 -4.27 20.38 5.20
C GLY A 276 -3.30 20.37 4.01
N ASN A 277 -2.91 19.20 3.48
CA ASN A 277 -2.01 19.15 2.34
C ASN A 277 -2.70 19.56 1.04
N TYR A 278 -1.92 20.06 0.09
CA TYR A 278 -2.36 20.36 -1.28
C TYR A 278 -2.40 19.08 -2.11
N ILE A 279 -3.52 18.78 -2.74
CA ILE A 279 -3.73 17.57 -3.53
C ILE A 279 -3.79 17.91 -5.01
N ARG A 280 -3.01 17.22 -5.83
CA ARG A 280 -2.97 17.34 -7.29
C ARG A 280 -3.17 15.97 -7.91
N ASN A 281 -4.37 15.71 -8.43
CA ASN A 281 -4.73 14.42 -9.01
C ASN A 281 -4.66 14.48 -10.53
N PHE A 282 -3.91 13.59 -11.14
CA PHE A 282 -3.92 13.32 -12.57
C PHE A 282 -4.84 12.14 -12.82
N ASP A 283 -6.02 12.38 -13.36
CA ASP A 283 -7.11 11.42 -13.41
C ASP A 283 -7.45 11.00 -14.85
N ALA A 284 -6.96 9.84 -15.26
CA ALA A 284 -7.20 9.29 -16.58
C ALA A 284 -8.49 8.44 -16.68
N ASN A 285 -9.20 8.18 -15.56
CA ASN A 285 -10.32 7.24 -15.54
C ASN A 285 -11.49 7.63 -14.61
N GLY A 286 -11.54 8.86 -14.12
CA GLY A 286 -12.59 9.34 -13.20
C GLY A 286 -12.48 8.77 -11.78
N THR A 287 -11.28 8.40 -11.34
CA THR A 287 -11.07 7.85 -9.99
C THR A 287 -11.35 8.87 -8.89
N PHE A 288 -10.92 10.12 -9.08
CA PHE A 288 -10.96 11.15 -8.04
C PHE A 288 -12.15 12.10 -8.13
N THR A 289 -12.95 12.05 -9.19
CA THR A 289 -14.03 13.02 -9.48
C THR A 289 -14.99 13.20 -8.30
N GLU A 290 -15.56 12.10 -7.79
CA GLU A 290 -16.52 12.15 -6.65
C GLU A 290 -15.86 12.69 -5.38
N LEU A 291 -14.65 12.22 -5.07
CA LEU A 291 -13.92 12.66 -3.89
C LEU A 291 -13.60 14.16 -3.97
N THR A 292 -13.12 14.64 -5.13
CA THR A 292 -12.81 16.06 -5.36
C THR A 292 -14.03 16.94 -5.17
N GLN A 293 -15.20 16.53 -5.68
CA GLN A 293 -16.46 17.25 -5.46
C GLN A 293 -16.82 17.32 -3.96
N LYS A 294 -16.63 16.22 -3.20
CA LYS A 294 -16.87 16.18 -1.76
C LYS A 294 -15.85 17.01 -0.94
N GLN A 295 -14.69 17.22 -1.49
CA GLN A 295 -13.63 18.08 -0.92
C GLN A 295 -13.77 19.54 -1.34
N HIS A 296 -14.79 19.89 -2.15
CA HIS A 296 -15.00 21.22 -2.75
C HIS A 296 -13.79 21.66 -3.58
N GLY A 297 -13.08 20.70 -4.18
CA GLY A 297 -11.91 20.95 -5.02
C GLY A 297 -12.30 21.30 -6.45
N LEU A 298 -11.31 21.78 -7.21
CA LEU A 298 -11.42 22.14 -8.60
C LEU A 298 -11.20 20.93 -9.51
N ILE A 299 -12.05 20.75 -10.51
CA ILE A 299 -11.87 19.76 -11.57
C ILE A 299 -11.63 20.50 -12.87
N LEU A 300 -10.48 20.25 -13.51
CA LEU A 300 -10.05 20.88 -14.74
C LEU A 300 -10.00 19.84 -15.86
N ASP A 301 -10.89 19.97 -16.82
CA ASP A 301 -10.87 19.15 -18.04
C ASP A 301 -9.71 19.59 -18.93
N LEU A 302 -8.81 18.67 -19.25
CA LEU A 302 -7.65 18.88 -20.11
C LEU A 302 -7.79 18.24 -21.50
N SER A 303 -8.99 17.81 -21.86
CA SER A 303 -9.26 17.21 -23.19
C SER A 303 -9.30 18.25 -24.33
N GLY A 304 -9.22 19.55 -24.03
CA GLY A 304 -8.83 20.57 -24.99
C GLY A 304 -9.83 21.68 -25.30
N GLU A 305 -10.93 21.83 -24.51
CA GLU A 305 -11.87 22.92 -24.84
C GLU A 305 -11.74 24.16 -23.94
N VAL A 306 -11.31 24.02 -22.69
CA VAL A 306 -11.42 25.10 -21.70
C VAL A 306 -10.10 25.44 -20.99
N ASN A 307 -9.26 24.47 -20.69
CA ASN A 307 -8.03 24.69 -19.92
C ASN A 307 -6.81 24.37 -20.79
N ARG A 308 -6.01 25.38 -21.08
CA ARG A 308 -4.88 25.29 -22.00
C ARG A 308 -3.57 25.54 -21.30
N ILE A 309 -2.54 24.76 -21.64
CA ILE A 309 -1.17 25.00 -21.21
C ILE A 309 -0.28 25.26 -22.39
N ASN A 310 0.38 26.41 -22.40
CA ASN A 310 1.42 26.70 -23.35
C ASN A 310 2.63 25.78 -23.11
N ILE A 311 2.89 24.87 -24.05
CA ILE A 311 4.01 23.92 -23.93
C ILE A 311 5.37 24.63 -24.00
N PHE A 312 5.46 25.81 -24.62
CA PHE A 312 6.68 26.60 -24.72
C PHE A 312 6.94 27.52 -23.52
N GLN A 313 6.00 27.64 -22.60
CA GLN A 313 6.22 28.34 -21.34
C GLN A 313 7.24 27.62 -20.46
N ILE A 314 8.22 28.37 -19.94
CA ILE A 314 9.25 27.85 -19.05
C ILE A 314 8.79 28.04 -17.61
N PHE A 315 8.51 26.93 -16.94
CA PHE A 315 8.10 26.94 -15.52
C PHE A 315 9.30 26.77 -14.58
N PRO A 316 9.29 27.37 -13.37
CA PRO A 316 10.31 27.20 -12.35
C PRO A 316 10.21 25.79 -11.72
N THR A 317 10.90 24.81 -12.29
CA THR A 317 10.81 23.38 -11.91
C THR A 317 11.99 22.88 -11.07
N ALA A 318 12.98 23.73 -10.82
CA ALA A 318 14.16 23.40 -10.01
C ALA A 318 14.57 24.56 -9.08
N THR A 319 15.23 24.23 -7.99
CA THR A 319 15.82 25.19 -7.03
C THR A 319 17.32 25.01 -6.95
N ASN A 320 18.02 26.03 -6.42
CA ASN A 320 19.41 25.95 -6.02
C ASN A 320 19.57 24.86 -4.92
N THR A 321 20.80 24.49 -4.58
CA THR A 321 21.11 23.45 -3.57
C THR A 321 20.56 23.77 -2.17
N GLU A 322 20.37 25.04 -1.84
CA GLU A 322 19.74 25.46 -0.59
C GLU A 322 18.20 25.43 -0.65
N GLY A 323 17.63 25.34 -1.86
CA GLY A 323 16.19 25.36 -2.13
C GLY A 323 15.50 26.66 -1.78
N THR A 324 16.24 27.77 -1.78
CA THR A 324 15.74 29.12 -1.45
C THR A 324 15.39 29.95 -2.68
N GLU A 325 16.02 29.65 -3.80
CA GLU A 325 15.85 30.38 -5.08
C GLU A 325 15.60 29.40 -6.23
N VAL A 326 15.00 29.90 -7.31
CA VAL A 326 14.83 29.12 -8.54
C VAL A 326 16.19 28.97 -9.21
N ASP A 327 16.52 27.75 -9.63
CA ASP A 327 17.61 27.48 -10.55
C ASP A 327 17.08 27.65 -12.00
N GLU A 328 17.28 28.82 -12.58
CA GLU A 328 16.85 29.16 -13.95
C GLU A 328 17.49 28.24 -14.98
N GLN A 329 18.80 27.91 -14.81
CA GLN A 329 19.52 27.05 -15.76
C GLN A 329 19.00 25.62 -15.74
N GLN A 330 18.77 25.06 -14.56
CA GLN A 330 18.25 23.72 -14.41
C GLN A 330 16.77 23.64 -14.87
N SER A 331 15.96 24.64 -14.52
CA SER A 331 14.56 24.74 -14.98
C SER A 331 14.47 24.80 -16.51
N TYR A 332 15.34 25.57 -17.15
CA TYR A 332 15.42 25.62 -18.61
C TYR A 332 15.83 24.28 -19.22
N LYS A 333 16.84 23.59 -18.68
CA LYS A 333 17.25 22.26 -19.13
C LYS A 333 16.10 21.24 -19.06
N LEU A 334 15.37 21.23 -17.94
CA LEU A 334 14.21 20.34 -17.76
C LEU A 334 13.10 20.68 -18.77
N HIS A 335 12.89 21.95 -19.05
CA HIS A 335 11.95 22.42 -20.07
C HIS A 335 12.33 21.92 -21.47
N ILE A 336 13.59 22.02 -21.88
CA ILE A 336 14.08 21.51 -23.17
C ILE A 336 13.88 19.98 -23.25
N GLU A 337 14.19 19.23 -22.20
CA GLU A 337 13.98 17.79 -22.16
C GLU A 337 12.48 17.42 -22.20
N LYS A 338 11.59 18.22 -21.56
CA LYS A 338 10.13 18.09 -21.69
C LYS A 338 9.69 18.21 -23.15
N LEU A 339 10.13 19.27 -23.87
CA LEU A 339 9.76 19.46 -25.27
C LEU A 339 10.28 18.36 -26.18
N LYS A 340 11.52 17.89 -25.97
CA LYS A 340 12.05 16.72 -26.68
C LYS A 340 11.23 15.45 -26.44
N ASN A 341 10.77 15.25 -25.21
CA ASN A 341 9.92 14.13 -24.87
C ASN A 341 8.55 14.24 -25.54
N ILE A 342 7.93 15.41 -25.55
CA ILE A 342 6.66 15.67 -26.26
C ILE A 342 6.82 15.37 -27.75
N LEU A 343 7.88 15.85 -28.39
CA LEU A 343 8.17 15.57 -29.81
C LEU A 343 8.25 14.05 -30.07
N LYS A 344 8.97 13.32 -29.20
CA LYS A 344 9.13 11.86 -29.32
C LYS A 344 7.83 11.08 -29.06
N LEU A 345 6.99 11.56 -28.13
CA LEU A 345 5.67 11.01 -27.84
C LEU A 345 4.71 11.15 -29.02
N LEU A 346 4.75 12.29 -29.69
CA LEU A 346 3.85 12.59 -30.80
C LEU A 346 4.28 11.94 -32.11
N ASN A 347 5.57 11.65 -32.28
CA ASN A 347 6.09 11.08 -33.50
C ASN A 347 7.17 10.01 -33.25
N ASP A 348 6.79 8.74 -33.40
CA ASP A 348 7.68 7.58 -33.21
C ASP A 348 8.86 7.54 -34.19
N GLN A 349 8.77 8.24 -35.34
CA GLN A 349 9.85 8.29 -36.35
C GLN A 349 10.99 9.23 -35.97
N VAL A 350 10.84 10.03 -34.92
CA VAL A 350 11.88 10.92 -34.39
C VAL A 350 13.05 10.13 -33.88
N THR A 351 14.24 10.41 -34.39
CA THR A 351 15.51 9.77 -34.04
C THR A 351 16.26 10.55 -32.94
N GLY A 352 17.35 9.96 -32.39
CA GLY A 352 18.23 10.67 -31.48
C GLY A 352 18.87 11.93 -32.08
N ASP A 353 19.22 11.88 -33.38
CA ASP A 353 19.80 13.01 -34.09
C ASP A 353 18.77 14.15 -34.29
N ASP A 354 17.50 13.78 -34.51
CA ASP A 354 16.41 14.78 -34.56
C ASP A 354 16.23 15.48 -33.20
N LEU A 355 16.32 14.75 -32.08
CA LEU A 355 16.25 15.34 -30.73
C LEU A 355 17.43 16.28 -30.44
N ILE A 356 18.64 15.92 -30.91
CA ILE A 356 19.81 16.81 -30.80
C ILE A 356 19.61 18.08 -31.63
N THR A 357 19.15 17.92 -32.88
CA THR A 357 18.84 19.06 -33.77
C THR A 357 17.75 19.93 -33.19
N PHE A 358 16.68 19.33 -32.67
CA PHE A 358 15.59 20.06 -32.03
C PHE A 358 16.06 20.86 -30.80
N GLY A 359 16.89 20.30 -29.93
CA GLY A 359 17.47 21.03 -28.80
C GLY A 359 18.31 22.23 -29.22
N LYS A 360 19.08 22.12 -30.34
CA LYS A 360 19.84 23.22 -30.89
C LYS A 360 18.90 24.32 -31.45
N ILE A 361 17.81 23.95 -32.11
CA ILE A 361 16.81 24.87 -32.66
C ILE A 361 16.08 25.60 -31.51
N LEU A 362 15.64 24.86 -30.45
CA LEU A 362 14.99 25.47 -29.30
C LEU A 362 15.88 26.51 -28.62
N ASN A 363 17.17 26.18 -28.39
CA ASN A 363 18.10 27.16 -27.83
C ASN A 363 18.19 28.44 -28.68
N LYS A 364 18.30 28.31 -30.02
CA LYS A 364 18.33 29.47 -30.91
C LYS A 364 17.01 30.23 -30.91
N PHE A 365 15.88 29.51 -30.83
CA PHE A 365 14.55 30.10 -30.74
C PHE A 365 14.39 30.95 -29.49
N TYR A 366 14.67 30.39 -28.31
CA TYR A 366 14.57 31.13 -27.04
C TYR A 366 15.56 32.32 -26.96
N ILE A 367 16.72 32.22 -27.61
CA ILE A 367 17.65 33.36 -27.73
C ILE A 367 17.06 34.43 -28.64
N ALA A 368 16.41 34.06 -29.76
CA ALA A 368 15.78 35.00 -30.65
C ALA A 368 14.59 35.73 -29.99
N GLU A 369 13.86 35.03 -29.11
CA GLU A 369 12.78 35.59 -28.29
C GLU A 369 13.29 36.36 -27.05
N ASN A 370 14.59 36.56 -26.89
CA ASN A 370 15.23 37.21 -25.73
C ASN A 370 14.94 36.52 -24.35
N LEU A 371 14.60 35.24 -24.36
CA LEU A 371 14.33 34.47 -23.17
C LEU A 371 15.54 33.72 -22.66
N TRP A 372 16.59 33.58 -23.47
CA TRP A 372 17.81 32.83 -23.13
C TRP A 372 19.07 33.49 -23.69
N PHE A 373 20.25 33.16 -23.15
CA PHE A 373 21.54 33.70 -23.56
C PHE A 373 22.42 32.60 -24.21
N VAL A 374 23.30 33.04 -25.13
CA VAL A 374 24.27 32.13 -25.76
C VAL A 374 25.22 31.50 -24.70
N ASN A 375 25.63 32.30 -23.72
CA ASN A 375 26.47 31.89 -22.61
C ASN A 375 25.75 32.20 -21.28
N PRO A 376 24.81 31.34 -20.83
CA PRO A 376 23.98 31.66 -19.67
C PRO A 376 24.77 31.82 -18.38
N THR A 377 25.93 31.12 -18.22
CA THR A 377 26.79 31.24 -17.05
C THR A 377 27.42 32.65 -16.89
N LEU A 378 27.53 33.41 -17.96
CA LEU A 378 28.05 34.77 -17.88
C LEU A 378 26.94 35.82 -17.55
N HIS A 379 25.68 35.39 -17.54
CA HIS A 379 24.51 36.23 -17.35
C HIS A 379 23.60 35.68 -16.25
N GLU A 380 24.15 34.99 -15.24
CA GLU A 380 23.35 34.34 -14.18
C GLU A 380 22.41 35.29 -13.45
N ASP A 381 22.90 36.53 -13.17
CA ASP A 381 22.10 37.55 -12.50
C ASP A 381 20.99 38.16 -13.39
N GLU A 382 21.05 37.96 -14.71
CA GLU A 382 20.11 38.49 -15.69
C GLU A 382 19.07 37.43 -16.13
N LEU A 383 19.29 36.15 -15.80
CA LEU A 383 18.38 35.07 -16.14
C LEU A 383 17.02 35.25 -15.45
N ARG A 384 15.95 35.30 -16.24
CA ARG A 384 14.56 35.47 -15.80
C ARG A 384 13.58 34.63 -16.62
N ALA A 385 14.08 33.55 -17.21
CA ALA A 385 13.30 32.76 -18.18
C ALA A 385 12.02 32.17 -17.58
N THR A 386 11.96 31.97 -16.25
CA THR A 386 10.78 31.44 -15.56
C THR A 386 9.91 32.52 -14.90
N GLN A 387 10.22 33.80 -15.06
CA GLN A 387 9.65 34.89 -14.26
C GLN A 387 8.80 35.88 -15.10
N LEU A 388 8.45 35.53 -16.33
CA LEU A 388 7.64 36.36 -17.22
C LEU A 388 6.14 36.11 -17.02
N ASP A 389 5.32 37.05 -17.44
CA ASP A 389 3.88 36.84 -17.48
C ASP A 389 3.52 35.83 -18.59
N ASN A 390 2.37 35.18 -18.48
CA ASN A 390 1.95 34.11 -19.40
C ASN A 390 1.88 34.59 -20.86
N GLU A 391 1.58 35.90 -21.07
CA GLU A 391 1.43 36.50 -22.37
C GLU A 391 2.75 36.78 -23.10
N ASP A 392 3.86 36.80 -22.32
CA ASP A 392 5.21 37.11 -22.87
C ASP A 392 5.94 35.86 -23.37
N TYR A 393 5.38 34.68 -23.18
CA TYR A 393 5.96 33.45 -23.71
C TYR A 393 5.48 33.16 -25.12
N PRO A 394 6.39 32.72 -26.01
CA PRO A 394 6.01 32.33 -27.36
C PRO A 394 5.05 31.15 -27.33
N ILE A 395 4.15 31.06 -28.30
CA ILE A 395 3.18 30.00 -28.48
C ILE A 395 3.57 29.05 -29.62
N LEU A 396 2.80 28.00 -29.86
CA LEU A 396 3.11 26.98 -30.87
C LEU A 396 3.21 27.57 -32.29
N SER A 397 2.34 28.49 -32.64
CA SER A 397 2.40 29.20 -33.95
C SER A 397 3.68 30.04 -34.12
N ASP A 398 4.19 30.69 -33.07
CA ASP A 398 5.43 31.44 -33.12
C ASP A 398 6.62 30.51 -33.39
N PHE A 399 6.65 29.37 -32.75
CA PHE A 399 7.67 28.38 -32.99
C PHE A 399 7.62 27.78 -34.40
N LEU A 400 6.44 27.56 -34.96
CA LEU A 400 6.28 27.09 -36.34
C LEU A 400 6.71 28.15 -37.37
N LEU A 401 6.43 29.42 -37.14
CA LEU A 401 6.93 30.51 -37.96
C LEU A 401 8.46 30.55 -37.94
N TYR A 402 9.06 30.46 -36.76
CA TYR A 402 10.52 30.37 -36.62
C TYR A 402 11.12 29.17 -37.37
N LEU A 403 10.49 28.00 -37.27
CA LEU A 403 10.93 26.77 -37.97
C LEU A 403 10.83 26.90 -39.48
N ASP A 404 9.80 27.57 -40.00
CA ASP A 404 9.66 27.80 -41.45
C ASP A 404 10.78 28.71 -41.97
N ASP A 405 11.06 29.78 -41.26
CA ASP A 405 12.18 30.68 -41.60
C ASP A 405 13.54 29.94 -41.49
N TYR A 406 13.75 29.16 -40.45
CA TYR A 406 14.96 28.35 -40.30
C TYR A 406 15.14 27.35 -41.44
N LYS A 407 14.06 26.68 -41.86
CA LYS A 407 14.01 25.75 -42.99
C LYS A 407 14.35 26.46 -44.31
N ARG A 408 13.82 27.69 -44.52
CA ARG A 408 14.14 28.54 -45.71
C ARG A 408 15.61 28.91 -45.74
N GLN A 409 16.19 29.35 -44.61
CA GLN A 409 17.62 29.68 -44.52
C GLN A 409 18.52 28.49 -44.84
N LEU A 410 18.19 27.28 -44.34
CA LEU A 410 18.93 26.03 -44.64
C LEU A 410 18.87 25.72 -46.16
N THR A 411 17.72 25.94 -46.79
CA THR A 411 17.53 25.64 -48.20
C THR A 411 18.32 26.61 -49.12
N GLN A 412 18.58 27.84 -48.66
CA GLN A 412 19.30 28.87 -49.39
C GLN A 412 20.82 28.79 -49.23
N LYS A 413 21.34 28.01 -48.25
CA LYS A 413 22.78 27.81 -48.06
C LYS A 413 23.42 27.11 -49.29
N ARG A 414 24.62 27.58 -49.71
CA ARG A 414 25.36 27.01 -50.83
C ARG A 414 25.75 25.54 -50.59
N GLN A 415 26.01 25.19 -49.36
CA GLN A 415 26.30 23.80 -48.90
C GLN A 415 25.12 23.36 -48.06
N LYS A 416 24.26 22.51 -48.62
CA LYS A 416 23.04 22.02 -47.94
C LYS A 416 23.44 20.87 -47.04
N ASP A 417 23.08 20.97 -45.78
CA ASP A 417 23.06 19.82 -44.84
C ASP A 417 21.73 19.10 -45.02
N GLU A 418 21.72 18.04 -45.81
CA GLU A 418 20.50 17.28 -46.12
C GLU A 418 19.94 16.56 -44.90
N GLU A 419 20.79 16.14 -43.96
CA GLU A 419 20.34 15.46 -42.74
C GLU A 419 19.68 16.44 -41.79
N GLU A 420 20.27 17.63 -41.55
CA GLU A 420 19.65 18.68 -40.76
C GLU A 420 18.31 19.09 -41.37
N LEU A 421 18.23 19.22 -42.70
CA LEU A 421 16.98 19.60 -43.41
C LEU A 421 15.89 18.52 -43.24
N LYS A 422 16.23 17.24 -43.25
CA LYS A 422 15.30 16.15 -43.03
C LYS A 422 14.77 16.18 -41.57
N SER A 423 15.66 16.41 -40.62
CA SER A 423 15.31 16.54 -39.18
C SER A 423 14.36 17.71 -38.96
N VAL A 424 14.66 18.88 -39.51
CA VAL A 424 13.81 20.08 -39.43
C VAL A 424 12.43 19.83 -40.02
N LYS A 425 12.34 19.13 -41.16
CA LYS A 425 11.05 18.79 -41.79
C LYS A 425 10.22 17.85 -40.91
N ARG A 426 10.84 16.85 -40.27
CA ARG A 426 10.12 15.95 -39.33
C ARG A 426 9.59 16.73 -38.13
N ILE A 427 10.42 17.58 -37.54
CA ILE A 427 10.04 18.43 -36.41
C ILE A 427 8.88 19.35 -36.82
N TYR A 428 9.02 20.04 -37.93
CA TYR A 428 7.97 20.93 -38.45
C TYR A 428 6.64 20.20 -38.65
N ASN A 429 6.65 19.07 -39.35
CA ASN A 429 5.43 18.31 -39.64
C ASN A 429 4.75 17.83 -38.36
N THR A 430 5.50 17.45 -37.31
CA THR A 430 4.92 17.02 -36.05
C THR A 430 4.21 18.16 -35.30
N PHE A 431 4.83 19.32 -35.23
CA PHE A 431 4.20 20.51 -34.59
C PHE A 431 3.11 21.13 -35.44
N ASP A 432 3.19 21.05 -36.76
CA ASP A 432 2.13 21.48 -37.68
C ASP A 432 0.89 20.58 -37.55
N GLU A 433 1.08 19.26 -37.44
CA GLU A 433 -0.02 18.34 -37.13
C GLU A 433 -0.64 18.63 -35.74
N MET A 434 0.19 18.96 -34.76
CA MET A 434 -0.26 19.35 -33.43
C MET A 434 -1.10 20.63 -33.49
N LEU A 435 -0.70 21.62 -34.27
CA LEU A 435 -1.46 22.84 -34.48
C LEU A 435 -2.75 22.61 -35.26
N THR A 436 -2.71 21.81 -36.35
CA THR A 436 -3.89 21.59 -37.19
C THR A 436 -4.93 20.66 -36.55
N SER A 437 -4.51 19.65 -35.84
CA SER A 437 -5.41 18.61 -35.31
C SER A 437 -5.77 18.82 -33.83
N ASN A 438 -4.94 19.51 -33.05
CA ASN A 438 -5.07 19.61 -31.59
C ASN A 438 -4.85 21.07 -31.10
N ALA A 439 -5.18 22.09 -31.94
CA ALA A 439 -4.99 23.49 -31.60
C ALA A 439 -5.65 23.88 -30.27
N SER A 440 -6.86 23.38 -30.03
CA SER A 440 -7.60 23.69 -28.79
C SER A 440 -6.86 23.34 -27.51
N MET A 441 -5.96 22.34 -27.55
CA MET A 441 -5.16 21.92 -26.41
C MET A 441 -3.82 22.65 -26.27
N PHE A 442 -3.18 23.00 -27.40
CA PHE A 442 -1.77 23.38 -27.39
C PHE A 442 -1.47 24.76 -27.97
N GLU A 443 -2.44 25.39 -28.68
CA GLU A 443 -2.24 26.70 -29.28
C GLU A 443 -2.77 27.79 -28.38
N GLY A 444 -1.89 28.69 -27.96
CA GLY A 444 -2.18 29.88 -27.17
C GLY A 444 -1.44 29.92 -25.84
N ILE A 445 -1.70 31.00 -25.10
CA ILE A 445 -1.12 31.21 -23.76
C ILE A 445 -1.69 30.21 -22.73
N THR A 446 -1.01 30.09 -21.60
CA THR A 446 -1.55 29.30 -20.48
C THR A 446 -2.76 30.00 -19.89
N GLU A 447 -3.92 29.37 -20.04
CA GLU A 447 -5.21 29.87 -19.54
C GLU A 447 -5.70 28.89 -18.45
N PHE A 448 -5.24 29.11 -17.22
CA PHE A 448 -5.71 28.41 -16.05
C PHE A 448 -6.21 29.39 -15.00
N GLN A 449 -7.29 29.00 -14.30
CA GLN A 449 -7.58 29.59 -13.03
C GLN A 449 -6.37 29.41 -12.11
N ASP A 450 -6.04 30.40 -11.28
CA ASP A 450 -4.95 30.25 -10.30
C ASP A 450 -5.24 29.06 -9.38
N ILE A 451 -4.48 27.99 -9.57
CA ILE A 451 -4.61 26.75 -8.82
C ILE A 451 -3.73 26.72 -7.56
N SER A 452 -2.86 27.71 -7.38
CA SER A 452 -1.89 27.71 -6.26
C SER A 452 -2.57 27.85 -4.89
N THR A 453 -3.74 28.51 -4.85
CA THR A 453 -4.55 28.70 -3.64
C THR A 453 -5.53 27.55 -3.38
N GLU A 454 -5.79 26.73 -4.38
CA GLU A 454 -6.75 25.62 -4.27
C GLU A 454 -6.12 24.41 -3.57
N GLN A 455 -6.75 23.95 -2.48
CA GLN A 455 -6.24 22.81 -1.74
C GLN A 455 -6.31 21.50 -2.57
N VAL A 456 -7.36 21.31 -3.37
CA VAL A 456 -7.55 20.11 -4.19
C VAL A 456 -7.80 20.50 -5.64
N VAL A 457 -6.96 19.99 -6.53
CA VAL A 457 -7.15 20.13 -7.97
C VAL A 457 -7.06 18.77 -8.62
N THR A 458 -8.06 18.42 -9.40
CA THR A 458 -8.07 17.21 -10.23
C THR A 458 -8.04 17.58 -11.69
N PHE A 459 -6.99 17.16 -12.37
CA PHE A 459 -6.82 17.29 -13.81
C PHE A 459 -7.49 16.10 -14.48
N ASP A 460 -8.66 16.33 -15.07
CA ASP A 460 -9.42 15.30 -15.77
C ASP A 460 -8.82 15.08 -17.16
N LEU A 461 -8.28 13.91 -17.36
CA LEU A 461 -7.65 13.42 -18.59
C LEU A 461 -8.46 12.30 -19.25
N SER A 462 -9.66 12.01 -18.74
CA SER A 462 -10.47 10.87 -19.18
C SER A 462 -10.86 10.93 -20.67
N GLY A 463 -11.04 12.13 -21.21
CA GLY A 463 -11.26 12.36 -22.62
C GLY A 463 -10.10 11.93 -23.54
N LEU A 464 -8.87 11.87 -22.99
CA LEU A 464 -7.66 11.46 -23.72
C LEU A 464 -7.28 9.98 -23.54
N LYS A 465 -8.08 9.20 -22.80
CA LYS A 465 -7.78 7.79 -22.47
C LYS A 465 -7.44 6.91 -23.66
N ASN A 466 -8.07 7.15 -24.81
CA ASN A 466 -7.85 6.38 -26.04
C ASN A 466 -6.74 6.98 -26.94
N MET A 467 -6.09 8.06 -26.50
CA MET A 467 -5.03 8.77 -27.20
C MET A 467 -3.77 8.86 -26.31
N PRO A 468 -3.06 7.73 -26.05
CA PRO A 468 -2.02 7.67 -25.04
C PRO A 468 -0.86 8.64 -25.27
N ASN A 469 -0.54 8.96 -26.50
CA ASN A 469 0.53 9.93 -26.82
C ASN A 469 0.15 11.35 -26.37
N LEU A 470 -1.09 11.77 -26.66
CA LEU A 470 -1.62 13.08 -26.24
C LEU A 470 -1.82 13.14 -24.73
N LEU A 471 -2.35 12.05 -24.14
CA LEU A 471 -2.48 11.90 -22.68
C LEU A 471 -1.14 12.14 -21.98
N ASN A 472 -0.08 11.47 -22.46
CA ASN A 472 1.25 11.59 -21.86
C ASN A 472 1.84 12.99 -22.08
N ALA A 473 1.66 13.60 -23.26
CA ALA A 473 2.10 14.96 -23.53
C ALA A 473 1.43 15.98 -22.59
N GLN A 474 0.12 15.86 -22.37
CA GLN A 474 -0.62 16.70 -21.42
C GLN A 474 -0.16 16.50 -19.98
N ILE A 475 0.03 15.24 -19.54
CA ILE A 475 0.53 14.98 -18.19
C ILE A 475 1.87 15.68 -17.96
N PHE A 476 2.83 15.59 -18.89
CA PHE A 476 4.13 16.26 -18.73
C PHE A 476 4.01 17.79 -18.77
N SER A 477 3.08 18.33 -19.54
CA SER A 477 2.84 19.78 -19.57
C SER A 477 2.31 20.27 -18.23
N VAL A 478 1.28 19.59 -17.69
CA VAL A 478 0.69 19.92 -16.38
C VAL A 478 1.65 19.64 -15.22
N LEU A 479 2.45 18.58 -15.28
CA LEU A 479 3.48 18.31 -14.27
C LEU A 479 4.49 19.46 -14.15
N SER A 480 4.81 20.14 -15.24
CA SER A 480 5.69 21.31 -15.19
C SER A 480 5.04 22.47 -14.43
N LEU A 481 3.74 22.73 -14.64
CA LEU A 481 2.98 23.73 -13.90
C LEU A 481 2.90 23.38 -12.40
N VAL A 482 2.52 22.14 -12.09
CA VAL A 482 2.44 21.65 -10.70
C VAL A 482 3.81 21.68 -10.02
N SER A 483 4.90 21.39 -10.75
CA SER A 483 6.27 21.49 -10.22
C SER A 483 6.62 22.92 -9.82
N ALA A 484 6.13 23.93 -10.56
CA ALA A 484 6.32 25.32 -10.18
C ALA A 484 5.67 25.66 -8.83
N ASP A 485 4.44 25.20 -8.60
CA ASP A 485 3.74 25.37 -7.32
C ASP A 485 4.50 24.65 -6.17
N ILE A 486 4.98 23.43 -6.44
CA ILE A 486 5.78 22.64 -5.49
C ILE A 486 7.07 23.38 -5.12
N VAL A 487 7.78 23.91 -6.10
CA VAL A 487 9.03 24.70 -5.87
C VAL A 487 8.74 25.93 -5.02
N ASN A 488 7.67 26.67 -5.31
CA ASN A 488 7.28 27.83 -4.53
C ASN A 488 6.90 27.47 -3.10
N ASN A 489 6.16 26.37 -2.89
CA ASN A 489 5.87 25.84 -1.57
C ASN A 489 7.15 25.39 -0.85
N GLY A 490 8.05 24.71 -1.53
CA GLY A 490 9.34 24.27 -0.98
C GLY A 490 10.17 25.41 -0.42
N LYS A 491 10.25 26.54 -1.17
CA LYS A 491 10.92 27.77 -0.69
C LYS A 491 10.25 28.30 0.57
N ARG A 492 8.91 28.37 0.58
CA ARG A 492 8.12 28.81 1.75
C ARG A 492 8.41 27.92 2.97
N CYS A 493 8.36 26.59 2.78
CA CYS A 493 8.60 25.62 3.85
C CYS A 493 10.02 25.71 4.41
N LYS A 494 11.05 25.78 3.56
CA LYS A 494 12.44 25.91 3.99
C LYS A 494 12.66 27.19 4.78
N ARG A 495 12.06 28.30 4.36
CA ARG A 495 12.10 29.57 5.13
C ARG A 495 11.46 29.41 6.51
N LEU A 496 10.26 28.81 6.59
CA LEU A 496 9.56 28.60 7.87
C LEU A 496 10.36 27.73 8.85
N LEU A 497 11.01 26.66 8.36
CA LEU A 497 11.90 25.83 9.19
C LEU A 497 13.12 26.58 9.70
N LYS A 498 13.68 27.49 8.88
CA LYS A 498 14.81 28.33 9.27
C LYS A 498 14.41 29.37 10.32
N GLU A 499 13.24 29.98 10.17
CA GLU A 499 12.69 30.98 11.09
C GLU A 499 12.21 30.37 12.42
N ASN A 500 11.72 29.13 12.41
CA ASN A 500 11.19 28.47 13.58
C ASN A 500 11.77 27.04 13.77
N PRO A 501 12.89 26.90 14.51
CA PRO A 501 13.56 25.61 14.71
C PRO A 501 12.74 24.56 15.48
N LYS A 502 11.57 24.92 16.03
CA LYS A 502 10.68 23.97 16.72
C LYS A 502 9.73 23.26 15.77
N LEU A 503 9.56 23.75 14.55
CA LEU A 503 8.78 23.08 13.51
C LEU A 503 9.53 21.87 12.99
N SER A 504 8.80 20.80 12.72
CA SER A 504 9.29 19.65 11.94
C SER A 504 8.77 19.71 10.51
N GLU A 505 9.38 19.00 9.60
CA GLU A 505 8.86 18.85 8.23
C GLU A 505 7.41 18.33 8.20
N MET A 506 7.02 17.50 9.17
CA MET A 506 5.67 16.95 9.31
C MET A 506 4.61 17.98 9.75
N ASP A 507 5.03 19.17 10.21
CA ASP A 507 4.14 20.27 10.59
C ASP A 507 3.77 21.17 9.41
N LEU A 508 4.43 20.96 8.27
CA LEU A 508 4.29 21.79 7.09
C LEU A 508 3.31 21.19 6.10
N GLU A 509 2.72 22.04 5.25
CA GLU A 509 1.84 21.62 4.17
C GLU A 509 2.67 21.10 3.00
N HIS A 510 2.34 19.89 2.56
CA HIS A 510 2.99 19.24 1.43
C HIS A 510 2.09 19.24 0.20
N TYR A 511 2.69 19.21 -0.98
CA TYR A 511 1.98 18.87 -2.21
C TYR A 511 1.96 17.37 -2.41
N ILE A 512 0.78 16.81 -2.69
CA ILE A 512 0.59 15.39 -2.95
C ILE A 512 0.13 15.21 -4.39
N VAL A 513 0.98 14.62 -5.20
CA VAL A 513 0.71 14.35 -6.60
C VAL A 513 0.28 12.89 -6.76
N ASN A 514 -0.97 12.67 -7.13
CA ASN A 514 -1.50 11.36 -7.43
C ASN A 514 -1.62 11.19 -8.94
N ILE A 515 -1.05 10.13 -9.49
CA ILE A 515 -1.17 9.79 -10.92
C ILE A 515 -1.91 8.46 -11.03
N SER A 516 -3.15 8.51 -11.54
CA SER A 516 -3.90 7.31 -11.86
C SER A 516 -3.46 6.72 -13.19
N GLU A 517 -3.58 5.39 -13.38
CA GLU A 517 -3.19 4.69 -14.61
C GLU A 517 -1.72 4.98 -15.02
N ALA A 518 -0.79 5.08 -14.04
CA ALA A 518 0.60 5.45 -14.31
C ALA A 518 1.35 4.47 -15.24
N GLN A 519 0.80 3.27 -15.51
CA GLN A 519 1.33 2.35 -16.53
C GLN A 519 1.24 2.93 -17.96
N THR A 520 0.43 3.97 -18.19
CA THR A 520 0.42 4.67 -19.49
C THR A 520 1.69 5.47 -19.71
N LEU A 521 2.29 6.01 -18.64
CA LEU A 521 3.56 6.73 -18.63
C LEU A 521 4.76 5.79 -18.54
N ILE A 522 4.65 4.75 -17.70
CA ILE A 522 5.73 3.78 -17.46
C ILE A 522 5.54 2.61 -18.43
N ASN A 523 5.99 2.79 -19.66
CA ASN A 523 5.83 1.83 -20.73
C ASN A 523 7.12 1.75 -21.57
N PRO A 524 7.56 0.56 -22.00
CA PRO A 524 8.77 0.38 -22.83
C PRO A 524 8.79 1.23 -24.10
N ARG A 525 7.62 1.49 -24.67
CA ARG A 525 7.47 2.36 -25.84
C ARG A 525 7.92 3.79 -25.59
N TYR A 526 7.90 4.26 -24.33
CA TYR A 526 8.15 5.63 -23.92
C TYR A 526 9.36 5.76 -22.98
N GLU A 527 10.49 5.12 -23.31
CA GLU A 527 11.70 5.08 -22.49
C GLU A 527 12.14 6.47 -21.98
N THR A 528 12.19 7.46 -22.86
CA THR A 528 12.57 8.83 -22.50
C THR A 528 11.61 9.46 -21.52
N SER A 529 10.31 9.17 -21.65
CA SER A 529 9.27 9.62 -20.72
C SER A 529 9.45 9.01 -19.33
N VAL A 530 9.81 7.74 -19.24
CA VAL A 530 10.05 7.05 -17.95
C VAL A 530 11.23 7.67 -17.23
N LYS A 531 12.32 7.99 -17.96
CA LYS A 531 13.48 8.68 -17.40
C LYS A 531 13.12 10.08 -16.90
N LEU A 532 12.41 10.86 -17.73
CA LEU A 532 11.97 12.21 -17.35
C LEU A 532 11.05 12.18 -16.13
N LEU A 533 10.12 11.22 -16.07
CA LEU A 533 9.24 11.03 -14.91
C LEU A 533 10.05 10.79 -13.63
N ALA A 534 11.09 9.94 -13.69
CA ALA A 534 11.95 9.69 -12.53
C ALA A 534 12.68 10.96 -12.08
N ASP A 535 13.21 11.76 -13.02
CA ASP A 535 13.89 13.03 -12.71
C ASP A 535 12.93 14.05 -12.08
N VAL A 536 11.71 14.17 -12.60
CA VAL A 536 10.67 15.07 -12.07
C VAL A 536 10.24 14.64 -10.64
N ILE A 537 10.01 13.35 -10.42
CA ILE A 537 9.63 12.83 -9.09
C ILE A 537 10.75 13.12 -8.07
N ASP A 538 12.01 12.87 -8.44
CA ASP A 538 13.16 13.11 -7.53
C ASP A 538 13.25 14.59 -7.14
N SER A 539 13.13 15.50 -8.11
CA SER A 539 13.11 16.94 -7.89
C SER A 539 11.94 17.42 -7.00
N MET A 540 10.75 16.83 -7.17
CA MET A 540 9.60 17.13 -6.31
C MET A 540 9.86 16.78 -4.84
N GLY A 541 10.55 15.67 -4.58
CA GLY A 541 10.85 15.22 -3.21
C GLY A 541 11.68 16.20 -2.40
N GLU A 542 12.55 16.94 -3.04
CA GLU A 542 13.39 17.98 -2.39
C GLU A 542 12.59 19.22 -1.95
N ASN A 543 11.35 19.37 -2.46
CA ASN A 543 10.49 20.54 -2.28
C ASN A 543 9.18 20.22 -1.52
N PHE A 544 9.22 19.31 -0.53
CA PHE A 544 8.06 18.96 0.30
C PHE A 544 6.87 18.43 -0.51
N ALA A 545 7.15 17.57 -1.47
CA ALA A 545 6.11 16.87 -2.20
C ALA A 545 6.12 15.36 -1.95
N GLY A 546 4.94 14.77 -2.01
CA GLY A 546 4.71 13.33 -2.06
C GLY A 546 4.13 12.94 -3.41
N VAL A 547 4.52 11.77 -3.91
CA VAL A 547 4.03 11.25 -5.19
C VAL A 547 3.45 9.85 -5.01
N VAL A 548 2.26 9.62 -5.55
CA VAL A 548 1.59 8.31 -5.56
C VAL A 548 1.33 7.90 -7.01
N LEU A 549 1.99 6.83 -7.44
CA LEU A 549 1.78 6.21 -8.74
C LEU A 549 0.84 5.01 -8.58
N SER A 550 -0.36 5.09 -9.14
CA SER A 550 -1.32 3.98 -9.13
C SER A 550 -1.29 3.26 -10.47
N VAL A 551 -1.01 1.95 -10.44
CA VAL A 551 -0.91 1.08 -11.62
C VAL A 551 -1.81 -0.14 -11.45
N ASN A 552 -2.56 -0.50 -12.47
CA ASN A 552 -3.50 -1.63 -12.42
C ASN A 552 -2.79 -3.00 -12.55
N SER A 553 -1.61 -3.02 -13.16
CA SER A 553 -0.79 -4.23 -13.28
C SER A 553 0.68 -3.85 -13.44
N LEU A 554 1.53 -4.57 -12.75
CA LEU A 554 2.98 -4.44 -12.89
C LEU A 554 3.55 -5.27 -14.04
N GLN A 555 2.77 -6.20 -14.59
CA GLN A 555 3.24 -7.12 -15.61
C GLN A 555 3.77 -6.38 -16.85
N GLY A 556 3.02 -5.40 -17.37
CA GLY A 556 3.45 -4.60 -18.51
C GLY A 556 4.67 -3.72 -18.25
N ILE A 557 4.88 -3.30 -16.99
CA ILE A 557 6.02 -2.48 -16.58
C ILE A 557 7.29 -3.33 -16.38
N LEU A 558 7.14 -4.51 -15.73
CA LEU A 558 8.25 -5.33 -15.27
C LEU A 558 8.65 -6.40 -16.28
N PHE A 559 7.79 -6.77 -17.23
CA PHE A 559 8.05 -7.83 -18.20
C PHE A 559 9.36 -7.58 -18.97
N GLU A 560 9.51 -6.40 -19.54
CA GLU A 560 10.71 -5.98 -20.24
C GLU A 560 11.91 -5.79 -19.29
N ALA A 561 11.65 -5.32 -18.07
CA ALA A 561 12.69 -5.16 -17.04
C ALA A 561 13.28 -6.51 -16.57
N GLY A 562 12.51 -7.59 -16.69
CA GLY A 562 12.93 -8.96 -16.34
C GLY A 562 13.70 -9.70 -17.43
N SER A 563 13.75 -9.19 -18.68
CA SER A 563 14.34 -9.87 -19.84
C SER A 563 15.88 -9.97 -19.85
N GLY A 564 16.55 -9.57 -18.77
CA GLY A 564 17.97 -9.85 -18.53
C GLY A 564 18.96 -8.85 -19.14
N ASN A 565 18.52 -7.87 -19.90
CA ASN A 565 19.41 -6.83 -20.44
C ASN A 565 19.54 -5.66 -19.47
N HIS A 566 20.43 -5.78 -18.48
CA HIS A 566 20.69 -4.70 -17.49
C HIS A 566 21.23 -3.39 -18.10
N LYS A 567 21.51 -3.35 -19.39
CA LYS A 567 21.97 -2.15 -20.11
C LYS A 567 20.84 -1.45 -20.85
N ASP A 568 19.64 -2.01 -20.86
CA ASP A 568 18.47 -1.40 -21.49
C ASP A 568 18.10 -0.11 -20.72
N PRO A 569 18.07 1.05 -21.39
CA PRO A 569 17.75 2.31 -20.74
C PRO A 569 16.37 2.35 -20.09
N TYR A 570 15.37 1.67 -20.66
CA TYR A 570 14.05 1.53 -20.05
C TYR A 570 14.13 0.77 -18.71
N VAL A 571 14.84 -0.35 -18.69
CA VAL A 571 15.03 -1.15 -17.48
C VAL A 571 15.71 -0.34 -16.38
N ILE A 572 16.72 0.45 -16.73
CA ILE A 572 17.43 1.34 -15.81
C ILE A 572 16.47 2.39 -15.24
N ALA A 573 15.67 3.03 -16.10
CA ALA A 573 14.71 4.06 -15.67
C ALA A 573 13.61 3.51 -14.77
N VAL A 574 13.05 2.33 -15.08
CA VAL A 574 12.05 1.66 -14.24
C VAL A 574 12.65 1.26 -12.89
N LYS A 575 13.85 0.69 -12.86
CA LYS A 575 14.54 0.38 -11.59
C LYS A 575 14.71 1.64 -10.75
N ARG A 576 15.13 2.76 -11.34
CA ARG A 576 15.26 4.03 -10.64
C ARG A 576 13.92 4.49 -10.04
N ILE A 577 12.80 4.38 -10.78
CA ILE A 577 11.48 4.70 -10.22
C ILE A 577 11.20 3.82 -8.99
N PHE A 578 11.41 2.50 -9.08
CA PHE A 578 11.19 1.60 -7.94
C PHE A 578 12.11 1.89 -6.75
N GLU A 579 13.36 2.30 -6.98
CA GLU A 579 14.31 2.71 -5.94
C GLU A 579 13.91 4.01 -5.25
N LEU A 580 13.29 4.93 -5.97
CA LEU A 580 12.73 6.16 -5.40
C LEU A 580 11.54 5.87 -4.47
N MET A 581 10.78 4.79 -4.70
CA MET A 581 9.57 4.48 -3.92
C MET A 581 9.91 4.01 -2.50
N GLN A 582 9.61 4.85 -1.53
CA GLN A 582 9.69 4.52 -0.10
C GLN A 582 8.63 3.49 0.30
N TYR A 583 7.46 3.59 -0.31
CA TYR A 583 6.31 2.75 -0.01
C TYR A 583 5.87 1.99 -1.27
N ARG A 584 5.66 0.70 -1.13
CA ARG A 584 5.12 -0.15 -2.18
C ARG A 584 3.92 -0.89 -1.62
N VAL A 585 2.74 -0.60 -2.15
CA VAL A 585 1.49 -1.18 -1.68
C VAL A 585 0.91 -2.06 -2.77
N PHE A 586 0.64 -3.31 -2.43
CA PHE A 586 0.11 -4.30 -3.34
C PHE A 586 -1.25 -4.79 -2.84
N ALA A 587 -2.27 -4.69 -3.68
CA ALA A 587 -3.45 -5.54 -3.58
C ALA A 587 -3.14 -6.88 -4.26
N GLN A 588 -4.12 -7.79 -4.34
CA GLN A 588 -3.92 -9.07 -5.03
C GLN A 588 -3.34 -8.84 -6.43
N THR A 589 -2.32 -9.64 -6.78
CA THR A 589 -1.65 -9.63 -8.09
C THR A 589 -1.73 -11.00 -8.73
N ASP A 590 -1.51 -11.08 -10.04
CA ASP A 590 -1.45 -12.36 -10.74
C ASP A 590 -0.18 -13.15 -10.38
N GLU A 591 -0.26 -14.47 -10.35
CA GLU A 591 0.88 -15.35 -10.08
C GLU A 591 2.04 -15.12 -11.05
N THR A 592 1.74 -14.76 -12.31
CA THR A 592 2.73 -14.44 -13.34
C THR A 592 3.55 -13.19 -13.03
N SER A 593 3.07 -12.30 -12.18
CA SER A 593 3.79 -11.11 -11.72
C SER A 593 4.81 -11.40 -10.63
N VAL A 594 4.70 -12.52 -9.91
CA VAL A 594 5.58 -12.87 -8.78
C VAL A 594 7.06 -12.99 -9.18
N PRO A 595 7.43 -13.73 -10.24
CA PRO A 595 8.83 -13.82 -10.68
C PRO A 595 9.39 -12.46 -11.12
N LEU A 596 8.58 -11.61 -11.74
CA LEU A 596 8.97 -10.27 -12.18
C LEU A 596 9.25 -9.35 -10.99
N LEU A 597 8.38 -9.39 -9.98
CA LEU A 597 8.56 -8.67 -8.71
C LEU A 597 9.78 -9.19 -7.95
N ALA A 598 10.03 -10.49 -7.93
CA ALA A 598 11.21 -11.08 -7.32
C ALA A 598 12.49 -10.46 -7.90
N ASN A 599 12.58 -10.33 -9.22
CA ASN A 599 13.74 -9.72 -9.90
C ASN A 599 13.89 -8.22 -9.60
N ALA A 600 12.79 -7.51 -9.43
CA ALA A 600 12.80 -6.06 -9.17
C ALA A 600 13.03 -5.71 -7.69
N LEU A 601 12.62 -6.58 -6.74
CA LEU A 601 12.54 -6.30 -5.32
C LEU A 601 13.36 -7.26 -4.44
N THR A 602 14.33 -7.98 -5.01
CA THR A 602 15.12 -9.05 -4.36
C THR A 602 15.75 -8.68 -3.00
N SER A 603 15.96 -7.40 -2.73
CA SER A 603 16.55 -6.95 -1.46
C SER A 603 15.52 -6.54 -0.38
N SER A 604 14.25 -6.39 -0.74
CA SER A 604 13.22 -5.81 0.14
C SER A 604 12.07 -6.75 0.49
N MET A 605 11.91 -7.86 -0.25
CA MET A 605 10.88 -8.87 -0.02
C MET A 605 11.48 -10.27 -0.16
N ASN A 606 11.12 -11.16 0.75
CA ASN A 606 11.51 -12.57 0.66
C ASN A 606 10.54 -13.37 -0.22
N GLN A 607 10.93 -14.60 -0.59
CA GLN A 607 10.13 -15.45 -1.48
C GLN A 607 8.73 -15.74 -0.92
N SER A 608 8.60 -16.01 0.38
CA SER A 608 7.32 -16.29 1.03
C SER A 608 6.38 -15.06 1.01
N GLU A 609 6.93 -13.86 1.17
CA GLU A 609 6.15 -12.63 1.08
C GLU A 609 5.64 -12.37 -0.35
N LEU A 610 6.47 -12.65 -1.36
CA LEU A 610 6.06 -12.54 -2.76
C LEU A 610 4.95 -13.54 -3.11
N GLU A 611 5.04 -14.79 -2.63
CA GLU A 611 4.02 -15.82 -2.81
C GLU A 611 2.70 -15.52 -2.08
N THR A 612 2.70 -14.59 -1.13
CA THR A 612 1.49 -14.12 -0.46
C THR A 612 0.65 -13.19 -1.35
N LEU A 613 1.28 -12.45 -2.27
CA LEU A 613 0.59 -11.43 -3.08
C LEU A 613 -0.58 -11.98 -3.92
N PRO A 614 -0.47 -13.13 -4.63
CA PRO A 614 -1.60 -13.70 -5.36
C PRO A 614 -2.73 -14.22 -4.46
N ARG A 615 -2.41 -14.52 -3.19
CA ARG A 615 -3.37 -15.10 -2.22
C ARG A 615 -4.11 -14.04 -1.39
N LEU A 616 -3.78 -12.76 -1.57
CA LEU A 616 -4.47 -11.68 -0.87
C LEU A 616 -5.96 -11.66 -1.21
N SER A 617 -6.80 -11.50 -0.21
CA SER A 617 -8.25 -11.36 -0.35
C SER A 617 -8.63 -9.94 -0.71
N LYS A 618 -9.86 -9.74 -1.22
CA LYS A 618 -10.40 -8.40 -1.49
C LYS A 618 -10.32 -7.51 -0.25
N GLY A 619 -9.71 -6.34 -0.39
CA GLY A 619 -9.50 -5.38 0.70
C GLY A 619 -8.31 -5.72 1.61
N GLN A 620 -7.60 -6.80 1.36
CA GLN A 620 -6.34 -7.11 2.00
C GLN A 620 -5.19 -6.56 1.16
N LEU A 621 -4.26 -5.87 1.82
CA LEU A 621 -3.14 -5.18 1.18
C LEU A 621 -1.83 -5.61 1.82
N PHE A 622 -0.80 -5.72 1.00
CA PHE A 622 0.58 -5.89 1.42
C PHE A 622 1.30 -4.55 1.27
N MET A 623 1.94 -4.06 2.33
CA MET A 623 2.72 -2.83 2.32
C MET A 623 4.18 -3.14 2.62
N ASN A 624 5.05 -2.82 1.70
CA ASN A 624 6.50 -2.77 1.89
C ASN A 624 6.92 -1.33 2.19
N ILE A 625 7.58 -1.11 3.30
CA ILE A 625 8.18 0.17 3.69
C ILE A 625 9.69 -0.01 3.63
N ALA A 626 10.32 0.59 2.62
CA ALA A 626 11.74 0.43 2.38
C ALA A 626 12.58 0.79 3.62
N GLY A 627 13.48 -0.11 4.01
CA GLY A 627 14.33 0.05 5.20
C GLY A 627 13.65 -0.19 6.54
N VAL A 628 12.32 -0.39 6.59
CA VAL A 628 11.56 -0.60 7.84
C VAL A 628 11.05 -2.03 7.94
N GLY A 629 10.33 -2.51 6.93
CA GLY A 629 9.78 -3.86 6.91
C GLY A 629 8.48 -3.97 6.12
N ASN A 630 7.87 -5.14 6.22
CA ASN A 630 6.69 -5.52 5.46
C ASN A 630 5.52 -5.82 6.40
N LEU A 631 4.31 -5.50 5.97
CA LEU A 631 3.10 -5.87 6.69
C LEU A 631 1.95 -6.17 5.73
N VAL A 632 1.13 -7.15 6.11
CA VAL A 632 -0.17 -7.41 5.49
C VAL A 632 -1.23 -6.82 6.41
N PHE A 633 -2.25 -6.18 5.84
CA PHE A 633 -3.36 -5.66 6.61
C PHE A 633 -4.68 -5.67 5.83
N ASN A 634 -5.77 -5.77 6.56
CA ASN A 634 -7.12 -5.63 6.02
C ASN A 634 -7.48 -4.14 6.11
N GLN A 635 -7.71 -3.49 4.98
CA GLN A 635 -8.19 -2.11 5.02
C GLN A 635 -9.63 -2.05 5.57
N GLN A 636 -9.90 -1.01 6.34
CA GLN A 636 -11.23 -0.74 6.86
C GLN A 636 -11.78 0.53 6.24
N LEU A 637 -12.98 0.43 5.68
CA LEU A 637 -13.77 1.57 5.23
C LEU A 637 -15.00 1.71 6.12
N LEU A 638 -15.25 2.92 6.60
CA LEU A 638 -16.51 3.25 7.24
C LEU A 638 -17.59 3.44 6.17
N GLN A 639 -18.86 3.24 6.52
CA GLN A 639 -19.96 3.42 5.58
C GLN A 639 -20.02 4.87 5.03
N SER A 640 -19.68 5.85 5.87
CA SER A 640 -19.54 7.25 5.47
C SER A 640 -18.41 7.48 4.44
N GLU A 641 -17.28 6.78 4.60
CA GLU A 641 -16.17 6.83 3.63
C GLU A 641 -16.57 6.19 2.31
N VAL A 642 -17.27 5.04 2.34
CA VAL A 642 -17.78 4.39 1.12
C VAL A 642 -18.71 5.32 0.35
N GLN A 643 -19.62 6.02 1.02
CA GLN A 643 -20.50 7.01 0.40
C GLN A 643 -19.73 8.22 -0.14
N ARG A 644 -18.73 8.70 0.60
CA ARG A 644 -17.87 9.81 0.20
C ARG A 644 -17.03 9.50 -1.04
N TYR A 645 -16.68 8.22 -1.24
CA TYR A 645 -15.88 7.76 -2.39
C TYR A 645 -16.71 7.23 -3.56
N GLY A 646 -17.99 7.60 -3.64
CA GLY A 646 -18.88 7.22 -4.74
C GLY A 646 -19.38 5.78 -4.69
N GLY A 647 -19.54 5.20 -3.49
CA GLY A 647 -20.07 3.84 -3.29
C GLY A 647 -19.07 2.73 -3.60
N ILE A 648 -17.77 3.01 -3.61
CA ILE A 648 -16.71 2.01 -3.85
C ILE A 648 -16.62 1.05 -2.67
N GLN A 649 -16.67 -0.23 -2.98
CA GLN A 649 -16.49 -1.34 -2.02
C GLN A 649 -15.18 -2.07 -2.25
#